data_240524b4287b1ae27a9b63d2c4e57127
#
_entry.id   240524b4287b1ae27a9b63d2c4e57127
#
_cell.length_a   1.000
_cell.length_b   1.000
_cell.length_c   1.000
_cell.angle_alpha   90.00
_cell.angle_beta   90.00
_cell.angle_gamma   90.00
#
_symmetry.space_group_name_H-M   'P 1'
#
loop_
_entity.id
_entity.type
_entity.pdbx_description
1 polymer ?
#
loop_
_entity_poly.entity_id
_entity_poly.type
_entity_poly.pdbx_seq_one_letter_code
_entity_poly.pdbx_strand_id
1 'polypeptide(L)'
;MTIERIQGTDGIRGIVRLAEDCSGSDPISVFLHEAVLTEEFFELYTYAYCQELLEADFASANDLAVIGWDPRDMSGSFNHSAIRGIRKAGLTAVVVDILPTPAISLYQLHVGAACAFVLTASHNPADQNGIKIFIGHSNLKLFPEDDKRLTQRCLSLNFENLRSAPLIGELRNDHAAARKLFIEFMADPQNHWLNEDSLAGAKIIVDAANGAFSPLIEDLLNYESADYIFTNCDPAQGINVRSGVADLEGVSSISADEIENGLFSGYETLEKMLASGREQKEKLLNNSCQVLGFVFDGDGDRCFLLCYDPFQDCVLVVGGDTQAFFQAKLLQQNYSWNQVPLFVNTVESDLEAGRAVQQIGFETMQCAVGDKWILWQSCFYDWQAKLEYYLNKIAASQFRILQEQVRTRLEQMVQSTKFDALFATKNFMSLEKWVSNNIGDELVNSAYAHVCQQQNNIFAIGSEESGHVITLAKMNSGHVTRPVFIGNGLKCALNSLAAIQVLRTVKNTPEFFEWLKCPFPSGFKKSLPVYYVDKSLLDEGSVLRTELEELLLVNLNWPEMEVEIVKRQEEPEMLLLNVLENGLPAAAVFVRNSGTEDKMALYLRGSKELKVHLESLADKIYPFLLLSFKNKNSPMAQAEQLVLLRLKDGAKQVIDLSFEQFAKISLNRLLHEMSSRQQLIKQEGDTWSITETGRICLTNSERSE
;
A
#
# COMPACT_ATOMS: atom_id res chain seq x y z
N MET A 1 -0.59 -22.56 -19.71
CA MET A 1 -1.33 -21.62 -18.82
C MET A 1 -1.51 -20.31 -19.55
N THR A 2 -2.73 -19.82 -19.68
CA THR A 2 -2.98 -18.47 -20.17
C THR A 2 -2.73 -17.52 -19.00
N ILE A 3 -1.66 -16.72 -19.09
CA ILE A 3 -1.39 -15.68 -18.08
C ILE A 3 -2.40 -14.57 -18.32
N GLU A 4 -3.29 -14.38 -17.36
CA GLU A 4 -4.32 -13.35 -17.46
C GLU A 4 -3.81 -11.97 -16.98
N ARG A 5 -2.98 -11.95 -15.94
CA ARG A 5 -2.52 -10.74 -15.26
C ARG A 5 -1.07 -10.88 -14.80
N ILE A 6 -0.28 -9.81 -14.94
CA ILE A 6 1.11 -9.74 -14.47
C ILE A 6 1.33 -8.72 -13.34
N GLN A 7 0.37 -7.84 -13.09
CA GLN A 7 0.46 -6.93 -11.96
C GLN A 7 0.07 -7.59 -10.63
N GLY A 8 0.68 -7.07 -9.59
CA GLY A 8 0.29 -7.36 -8.23
C GLY A 8 -0.84 -6.47 -7.70
N THR A 9 -0.90 -6.33 -6.38
CA THR A 9 -1.89 -5.49 -5.69
C THR A 9 -1.76 -4.02 -6.07
N ASP A 10 -0.51 -3.53 -6.19
CA ASP A 10 -0.18 -2.12 -6.46
C ASP A 10 0.98 -2.03 -7.46
N GLY A 11 0.67 -2.17 -8.74
CA GLY A 11 1.64 -2.20 -9.83
C GLY A 11 2.37 -3.53 -9.98
N ILE A 12 3.38 -3.56 -10.85
CA ILE A 12 4.27 -4.71 -11.02
C ILE A 12 5.53 -4.49 -10.21
N ARG A 13 5.99 -5.52 -9.49
CA ARG A 13 7.22 -5.49 -8.67
C ARG A 13 7.95 -6.82 -8.77
N GLY A 14 9.26 -6.79 -8.66
CA GLY A 14 10.08 -8.00 -8.66
C GLY A 14 11.55 -7.70 -8.49
N ILE A 15 12.34 -8.77 -8.40
CA ILE A 15 13.80 -8.69 -8.43
C ILE A 15 14.22 -8.07 -9.77
N VAL A 16 15.20 -7.18 -9.75
CA VAL A 16 15.71 -6.53 -10.97
C VAL A 16 17.11 -7.01 -11.32
N ARG A 17 17.37 -7.18 -12.63
CA ARG A 17 18.70 -7.43 -13.21
C ARG A 17 18.77 -6.75 -14.56
N LEU A 18 20.00 -6.45 -15.02
CA LEU A 18 20.19 -6.02 -16.41
C LEU A 18 19.93 -7.18 -17.35
N ALA A 19 19.42 -6.90 -18.55
CA ALA A 19 19.09 -7.91 -19.55
C ALA A 19 20.33 -8.74 -19.95
N GLU A 20 21.53 -8.14 -19.97
CA GLU A 20 22.79 -8.81 -20.24
C GLU A 20 23.17 -9.89 -19.21
N ASP A 21 22.64 -9.81 -17.99
CA ASP A 21 22.87 -10.77 -16.91
C ASP A 21 21.81 -11.90 -16.87
N CYS A 22 20.86 -11.87 -17.81
CA CYS A 22 19.78 -12.85 -17.87
C CYS A 22 20.02 -13.87 -18.98
N SER A 23 19.42 -15.06 -18.87
CA SER A 23 19.60 -16.15 -19.83
C SER A 23 18.68 -16.04 -21.06
N GLY A 24 17.64 -15.23 -21.01
CA GLY A 24 16.68 -14.98 -22.09
C GLY A 24 16.99 -13.70 -22.86
N SER A 25 16.57 -13.63 -24.13
CA SER A 25 16.73 -12.44 -24.99
C SER A 25 15.47 -11.57 -25.08
N ASP A 26 14.32 -12.08 -24.65
CA ASP A 26 13.03 -11.38 -24.67
C ASP A 26 12.61 -11.06 -23.24
N PRO A 27 12.33 -9.78 -22.91
CA PRO A 27 12.06 -9.34 -21.54
C PRO A 27 10.82 -9.99 -20.91
N ILE A 28 9.80 -10.31 -21.70
CA ILE A 28 8.63 -11.03 -21.21
C ILE A 28 8.98 -12.46 -20.84
N SER A 29 9.76 -13.14 -21.70
CA SER A 29 10.21 -14.51 -21.43
C SER A 29 11.09 -14.57 -20.17
N VAL A 30 11.97 -13.60 -19.95
CA VAL A 30 12.79 -13.49 -18.74
C VAL A 30 11.89 -13.33 -17.51
N PHE A 31 10.92 -12.41 -17.56
CA PHE A 31 9.99 -12.21 -16.46
C PHE A 31 9.20 -13.48 -16.12
N LEU A 32 8.66 -14.18 -17.13
CA LEU A 32 7.82 -15.35 -16.94
C LEU A 32 8.58 -16.60 -16.44
N HIS A 33 9.86 -16.75 -16.81
CA HIS A 33 10.64 -17.93 -16.45
C HIS A 33 11.59 -17.72 -15.27
N GLU A 34 12.13 -16.50 -15.12
CA GLU A 34 13.10 -16.17 -14.07
C GLU A 34 12.51 -15.32 -12.95
N ALA A 35 11.27 -14.81 -13.11
CA ALA A 35 10.63 -13.84 -12.21
C ALA A 35 11.48 -12.57 -11.97
N VAL A 36 12.18 -12.11 -13.01
CA VAL A 36 13.09 -10.96 -13.01
C VAL A 36 12.56 -9.88 -13.94
N LEU A 37 12.58 -8.65 -13.47
CA LEU A 37 12.28 -7.46 -14.26
C LEU A 37 13.60 -6.88 -14.80
N THR A 38 13.75 -6.79 -16.13
CA THR A 38 14.90 -6.17 -16.76
C THR A 38 14.61 -4.71 -17.14
N GLU A 39 15.64 -3.93 -17.42
CA GLU A 39 15.45 -2.57 -17.95
C GLU A 39 14.68 -2.57 -19.28
N GLU A 40 14.83 -3.63 -20.08
CA GLU A 40 14.06 -3.83 -21.33
C GLU A 40 12.57 -4.11 -21.05
N PHE A 41 12.26 -4.78 -19.92
CA PHE A 41 10.87 -4.96 -19.48
C PHE A 41 10.24 -3.62 -19.12
N PHE A 42 10.96 -2.71 -18.47
CA PHE A 42 10.46 -1.38 -18.15
C PHE A 42 10.15 -0.58 -19.43
N GLU A 43 10.98 -0.66 -20.45
CA GLU A 43 10.72 -0.04 -21.75
C GLU A 43 9.46 -0.61 -22.41
N LEU A 44 9.35 -1.93 -22.48
CA LEU A 44 8.21 -2.63 -23.06
C LEU A 44 6.89 -2.29 -22.32
N TYR A 45 6.94 -2.31 -21.01
CA TYR A 45 5.75 -2.12 -20.16
C TYR A 45 5.18 -0.71 -20.25
N THR A 46 6.05 0.30 -20.19
CA THR A 46 5.64 1.70 -20.34
C THR A 46 5.15 2.01 -21.75
N TYR A 47 5.81 1.45 -22.76
CA TYR A 47 5.36 1.53 -24.15
C TYR A 47 3.97 0.90 -24.33
N ALA A 48 3.77 -0.30 -23.81
CA ALA A 48 2.52 -1.04 -23.93
C ALA A 48 1.35 -0.25 -23.34
N TYR A 49 1.54 0.34 -22.13
CA TYR A 49 0.49 1.13 -21.51
C TYR A 49 0.19 2.43 -22.25
N CYS A 50 1.21 3.14 -22.73
CA CYS A 50 1.00 4.34 -23.56
C CYS A 50 0.23 4.01 -24.85
N GLN A 51 0.49 2.86 -25.49
CA GLN A 51 -0.29 2.41 -26.65
C GLN A 51 -1.75 2.09 -26.27
N GLU A 52 -1.98 1.50 -25.08
CA GLU A 52 -3.34 1.28 -24.56
C GLU A 52 -4.14 2.58 -24.45
N LEU A 53 -3.51 3.64 -23.91
CA LEU A 53 -4.15 4.96 -23.80
C LEU A 53 -4.48 5.58 -25.16
N LEU A 54 -3.61 5.45 -26.15
CA LEU A 54 -3.81 5.95 -27.52
C LEU A 54 -4.94 5.20 -28.21
N GLU A 55 -4.97 3.87 -28.15
CA GLU A 55 -6.01 3.05 -28.76
C GLU A 55 -7.37 3.20 -28.09
N ALA A 56 -7.38 3.46 -26.78
CA ALA A 56 -8.60 3.75 -26.03
C ALA A 56 -9.14 5.18 -26.28
N ASP A 57 -8.53 6.00 -27.13
CA ASP A 57 -8.82 7.44 -27.28
C ASP A 57 -8.85 8.17 -25.92
N PHE A 58 -7.99 7.76 -24.99
CA PHE A 58 -7.81 8.44 -23.71
C PHE A 58 -6.69 9.46 -23.78
N ALA A 59 -5.70 9.20 -24.62
CA ALA A 59 -4.62 10.11 -24.97
C ALA A 59 -4.46 10.26 -26.47
N SER A 60 -3.82 11.35 -26.87
CA SER A 60 -3.42 11.65 -28.24
C SER A 60 -1.90 11.75 -28.35
N ALA A 61 -1.37 11.68 -29.58
CA ALA A 61 0.06 11.89 -29.80
C ALA A 61 0.54 13.23 -29.20
N ASN A 62 1.68 13.22 -28.53
CA ASN A 62 2.29 14.31 -27.79
C ASN A 62 1.59 14.70 -26.47
N ASP A 63 0.53 14.03 -26.05
CA ASP A 63 0.01 14.22 -24.69
C ASP A 63 1.07 13.85 -23.66
N LEU A 64 0.93 14.41 -22.45
CA LEU A 64 1.92 14.27 -21.40
C LEU A 64 1.78 12.93 -20.66
N ALA A 65 2.89 12.29 -20.39
CA ALA A 65 3.03 11.19 -19.44
C ALA A 65 4.12 11.55 -18.42
N VAL A 66 3.73 11.73 -17.17
CA VAL A 66 4.66 12.06 -16.08
C VAL A 66 5.41 10.80 -15.66
N ILE A 67 6.70 10.92 -15.37
CA ILE A 67 7.51 9.83 -14.85
C ILE A 67 8.47 10.31 -13.77
N GLY A 68 8.50 9.59 -12.65
CA GLY A 68 9.42 9.81 -11.55
C GLY A 68 9.69 8.51 -10.80
N TRP A 69 10.57 8.53 -9.81
CA TRP A 69 11.04 7.31 -9.15
C TRP A 69 11.52 7.55 -7.72
N ASP A 70 11.65 6.46 -6.98
CA ASP A 70 12.44 6.42 -5.75
C ASP A 70 13.93 6.13 -6.08
N PRO A 71 14.87 6.37 -5.16
CA PRO A 71 16.30 6.32 -5.48
C PRO A 71 16.92 4.92 -5.57
N ARG A 72 16.15 3.84 -5.73
CA ARG A 72 16.69 2.47 -5.79
C ARG A 72 17.48 2.15 -7.06
N ASP A 73 17.18 2.79 -8.19
CA ASP A 73 17.94 2.66 -9.44
C ASP A 73 19.05 3.73 -9.53
N MET A 74 20.13 3.53 -8.78
CA MET A 74 21.28 4.45 -8.79
C MET A 74 22.00 4.50 -10.16
N SER A 75 21.84 3.48 -11.01
CA SER A 75 22.43 3.45 -12.35
C SER A 75 21.63 4.28 -13.37
N GLY A 76 20.33 4.48 -13.11
CA GLY A 76 19.38 5.11 -14.03
C GLY A 76 19.00 4.22 -15.22
N SER A 77 19.43 2.97 -15.28
CA SER A 77 19.20 2.07 -16.43
C SER A 77 17.71 1.80 -16.63
N PHE A 78 16.98 1.50 -15.54
CA PHE A 78 15.55 1.23 -15.57
C PHE A 78 14.76 2.51 -15.86
N ASN A 79 15.15 3.64 -15.24
CA ASN A 79 14.51 4.93 -15.42
C ASN A 79 14.60 5.39 -16.89
N HIS A 80 15.80 5.34 -17.48
CA HIS A 80 16.01 5.70 -18.90
C HIS A 80 15.24 4.79 -19.86
N SER A 81 15.13 3.50 -19.54
CA SER A 81 14.40 2.53 -20.37
C SER A 81 12.91 2.81 -20.35
N ALA A 82 12.32 3.07 -19.17
CA ALA A 82 10.92 3.45 -19.06
C ALA A 82 10.61 4.75 -19.84
N ILE A 83 11.49 5.77 -19.77
CA ILE A 83 11.38 7.01 -20.55
C ILE A 83 11.39 6.72 -22.05
N ARG A 84 12.28 5.80 -22.52
CA ARG A 84 12.30 5.41 -23.95
C ARG A 84 10.97 4.78 -24.38
N GLY A 85 10.37 3.92 -23.55
CA GLY A 85 9.08 3.30 -23.84
C GLY A 85 7.99 4.33 -24.05
N ILE A 86 7.85 5.32 -23.17
CA ILE A 86 6.90 6.42 -23.31
C ILE A 86 7.11 7.18 -24.62
N ARG A 87 8.36 7.57 -24.91
CA ARG A 87 8.71 8.34 -26.11
C ARG A 87 8.51 7.56 -27.40
N LYS A 88 8.83 6.26 -27.41
CA LYS A 88 8.59 5.38 -28.57
C LYS A 88 7.10 5.24 -28.88
N ALA A 89 6.24 5.28 -27.86
CA ALA A 89 4.79 5.29 -28.03
C ALA A 89 4.25 6.61 -28.62
N GLY A 90 5.04 7.70 -28.61
CA GLY A 90 4.65 9.00 -29.17
C GLY A 90 4.06 9.96 -28.14
N LEU A 91 4.11 9.66 -26.85
CA LEU A 91 3.77 10.59 -25.77
C LEU A 91 5.00 11.42 -25.36
N THR A 92 4.76 12.60 -24.82
CA THR A 92 5.79 13.44 -24.20
C THR A 92 6.14 12.92 -22.81
N ALA A 93 7.36 12.45 -22.61
CA ALA A 93 7.83 12.04 -21.30
C ALA A 93 8.20 13.26 -20.45
N VAL A 94 7.43 13.52 -19.38
CA VAL A 94 7.67 14.59 -18.42
C VAL A 94 8.37 14.02 -17.21
N VAL A 95 9.69 14.19 -17.16
CA VAL A 95 10.54 13.64 -16.10
C VAL A 95 10.50 14.57 -14.88
N VAL A 96 10.15 14.00 -13.73
CA VAL A 96 10.15 14.70 -12.43
C VAL A 96 11.19 14.15 -11.45
N ASP A 97 12.02 13.18 -11.90
CA ASP A 97 13.16 12.63 -11.16
C ASP A 97 12.78 12.03 -9.80
N ILE A 98 13.67 12.06 -8.81
CA ILE A 98 13.44 11.52 -7.47
C ILE A 98 12.45 12.41 -6.71
N LEU A 99 11.22 11.94 -6.62
CA LEU A 99 10.15 12.54 -5.82
C LEU A 99 9.26 11.42 -5.21
N PRO A 100 8.63 11.67 -4.05
CA PRO A 100 7.71 10.70 -3.49
C PRO A 100 6.48 10.49 -4.38
N THR A 101 5.92 9.28 -4.33
CA THR A 101 4.71 8.90 -5.08
C THR A 101 3.61 9.96 -5.04
N PRO A 102 3.24 10.54 -3.87
CA PRO A 102 2.22 11.59 -3.83
C PRO A 102 2.60 12.85 -4.62
N ALA A 103 3.87 13.22 -4.70
CA ALA A 103 4.31 14.38 -5.48
C ALA A 103 4.17 14.15 -6.99
N ILE A 104 4.54 12.94 -7.45
CA ILE A 104 4.46 12.55 -8.87
C ILE A 104 3.00 12.52 -9.32
N SER A 105 2.12 11.87 -8.54
CA SER A 105 0.70 11.77 -8.87
C SER A 105 -0.03 13.12 -8.76
N LEU A 106 0.37 13.99 -7.83
CA LEU A 106 -0.14 15.35 -7.75
C LEU A 106 0.26 16.18 -8.98
N TYR A 107 1.54 16.07 -9.40
CA TYR A 107 2.04 16.81 -10.57
C TYR A 107 1.34 16.36 -11.84
N GLN A 108 1.08 15.07 -12.01
CA GLN A 108 0.27 14.53 -13.11
C GLN A 108 -1.10 15.23 -13.21
N LEU A 109 -1.82 15.32 -12.09
CA LEU A 109 -3.12 15.98 -12.04
C LEU A 109 -3.01 17.49 -12.38
N HIS A 110 -1.96 18.14 -11.87
CA HIS A 110 -1.71 19.56 -12.08
C HIS A 110 -1.47 19.92 -13.54
N VAL A 111 -0.68 19.12 -14.26
CA VAL A 111 -0.36 19.37 -15.68
C VAL A 111 -1.37 18.75 -16.64
N GLY A 112 -2.36 18.00 -16.12
CA GLY A 112 -3.36 17.31 -16.94
C GLY A 112 -2.76 16.19 -17.79
N ALA A 113 -1.76 15.49 -17.31
CA ALA A 113 -1.14 14.39 -18.04
C ALA A 113 -2.09 13.18 -18.16
N ALA A 114 -1.95 12.42 -19.25
CA ALA A 114 -2.77 11.23 -19.52
C ALA A 114 -2.47 10.11 -18.50
N CYS A 115 -1.25 10.02 -17.99
CA CYS A 115 -0.87 9.07 -16.94
C CYS A 115 0.36 9.54 -16.18
N ALA A 116 0.64 8.86 -15.05
CA ALA A 116 1.95 8.91 -14.42
C ALA A 116 2.50 7.50 -14.19
N PHE A 117 3.81 7.38 -14.33
CA PHE A 117 4.60 6.21 -13.98
C PHE A 117 5.46 6.53 -12.76
N VAL A 118 5.38 5.71 -11.72
CA VAL A 118 6.26 5.79 -10.57
C VAL A 118 7.08 4.51 -10.49
N LEU A 119 8.39 4.64 -10.68
CA LEU A 119 9.30 3.50 -10.64
C LEU A 119 9.71 3.29 -9.19
N THR A 120 9.18 2.23 -8.59
CA THR A 120 9.34 1.91 -7.18
C THR A 120 8.91 0.48 -6.88
N ALA A 121 9.44 -0.09 -5.82
CA ALA A 121 8.85 -1.25 -5.15
C ALA A 121 8.42 -0.92 -3.70
N SER A 122 8.18 0.37 -3.37
CA SER A 122 7.73 0.86 -2.06
C SER A 122 8.64 0.35 -0.92
N HIS A 123 8.10 -0.35 0.06
CA HIS A 123 8.82 -0.89 1.21
C HIS A 123 9.62 -2.19 0.93
N ASN A 124 9.60 -2.72 -0.30
CA ASN A 124 10.34 -3.93 -0.65
C ASN A 124 11.87 -3.69 -0.59
N PRO A 125 12.67 -4.77 -0.44
CA PRO A 125 14.12 -4.70 -0.43
C PRO A 125 14.74 -3.93 -1.61
N ALA A 126 15.97 -3.47 -1.43
CA ALA A 126 16.67 -2.62 -2.41
C ALA A 126 17.01 -3.34 -3.74
N ASP A 127 17.05 -4.67 -3.77
CA ASP A 127 17.26 -5.50 -4.95
C ASP A 127 15.99 -5.72 -5.80
N GLN A 128 14.90 -5.10 -5.40
CA GLN A 128 13.63 -5.11 -6.13
C GLN A 128 13.30 -3.73 -6.67
N ASN A 129 12.59 -3.70 -7.79
CA ASN A 129 12.00 -2.49 -8.35
C ASN A 129 10.64 -2.82 -8.97
N GLY A 130 9.97 -1.81 -9.53
CA GLY A 130 8.66 -1.99 -10.15
C GLY A 130 8.12 -0.72 -10.77
N ILE A 131 6.87 -0.79 -11.22
CA ILE A 131 6.17 0.33 -11.84
C ILE A 131 4.76 0.40 -11.27
N LYS A 132 4.44 1.53 -10.63
CA LYS A 132 3.06 1.94 -10.33
C LYS A 132 2.57 2.83 -11.47
N ILE A 133 1.32 2.65 -11.89
CA ILE A 133 0.68 3.47 -12.93
C ILE A 133 -0.51 4.20 -12.32
N PHE A 134 -0.59 5.51 -12.57
CA PHE A 134 -1.72 6.36 -12.22
C PHE A 134 -2.40 6.85 -13.49
N ILE A 135 -3.72 6.69 -13.56
CA ILE A 135 -4.55 7.12 -14.68
C ILE A 135 -4.78 8.63 -14.57
N GLY A 136 -4.64 9.34 -15.66
CA GLY A 136 -4.88 10.79 -15.72
C GLY A 136 -6.27 11.19 -15.25
N HIS A 137 -6.42 12.40 -14.79
CA HIS A 137 -7.66 13.02 -14.29
C HIS A 137 -8.25 12.42 -13.01
N SER A 138 -8.17 11.10 -12.78
CA SER A 138 -8.75 10.45 -11.60
C SER A 138 -7.75 10.11 -10.52
N ASN A 139 -6.48 9.96 -10.89
CA ASN A 139 -5.43 9.43 -10.02
C ASN A 139 -5.70 7.97 -9.56
N LEU A 140 -6.57 7.25 -10.25
CA LEU A 140 -6.78 5.83 -10.01
C LEU A 140 -5.60 5.01 -10.50
N LYS A 141 -5.36 3.88 -9.86
CA LYS A 141 -4.42 2.85 -10.31
C LYS A 141 -5.14 1.82 -11.17
N LEU A 142 -4.39 0.96 -11.86
CA LEU A 142 -4.98 -0.05 -12.74
C LEU A 142 -5.78 -1.09 -11.95
N PHE A 143 -6.97 -1.39 -12.45
CA PHE A 143 -7.83 -2.45 -11.95
C PHE A 143 -7.63 -3.77 -12.71
N PRO A 144 -8.30 -4.86 -12.31
CA PRO A 144 -8.11 -6.15 -12.95
C PRO A 144 -8.32 -6.16 -14.46
N GLU A 145 -9.31 -5.45 -14.99
CA GLU A 145 -9.56 -5.43 -16.44
C GLU A 145 -8.52 -4.57 -17.19
N ASP A 146 -8.06 -3.48 -16.58
CA ASP A 146 -6.94 -2.69 -17.14
C ASP A 146 -5.67 -3.53 -17.20
N ASP A 147 -5.37 -4.29 -16.12
CA ASP A 147 -4.21 -5.18 -16.04
C ASP A 147 -4.28 -6.30 -17.07
N LYS A 148 -5.44 -6.93 -17.26
CA LYS A 148 -5.63 -7.96 -18.30
C LYS A 148 -5.32 -7.42 -19.69
N ARG A 149 -5.84 -6.25 -20.04
CA ARG A 149 -5.56 -5.62 -21.34
C ARG A 149 -4.09 -5.31 -21.52
N LEU A 150 -3.45 -4.70 -20.50
CA LEU A 150 -2.02 -4.40 -20.51
C LEU A 150 -1.18 -5.68 -20.60
N THR A 151 -1.53 -6.72 -19.85
CA THR A 151 -0.87 -8.02 -19.90
C THR A 151 -0.92 -8.62 -21.30
N GLN A 152 -2.11 -8.69 -21.91
CA GLN A 152 -2.28 -9.22 -23.27
C GLN A 152 -1.45 -8.43 -24.29
N ARG A 153 -1.41 -7.10 -24.13
CA ARG A 153 -0.58 -6.24 -24.99
C ARG A 153 0.91 -6.56 -24.82
N CYS A 154 1.40 -6.61 -23.56
CA CYS A 154 2.80 -6.97 -23.30
C CYS A 154 3.18 -8.32 -23.93
N LEU A 155 2.32 -9.34 -23.78
CA LEU A 155 2.54 -10.67 -24.34
C LEU A 155 2.50 -10.70 -25.87
N SER A 156 1.82 -9.76 -26.52
CA SER A 156 1.70 -9.71 -27.98
C SER A 156 2.79 -8.89 -28.67
N LEU A 157 3.55 -8.07 -27.92
CA LEU A 157 4.58 -7.22 -28.46
C LEU A 157 5.82 -8.01 -28.88
N ASN A 158 6.36 -7.67 -30.07
CA ASN A 158 7.68 -8.12 -30.48
C ASN A 158 8.73 -7.09 -30.01
N PHE A 159 9.54 -7.47 -29.02
CA PHE A 159 10.51 -6.55 -28.42
C PHE A 159 11.62 -6.13 -29.37
N GLU A 160 12.05 -6.97 -30.32
CA GLU A 160 13.06 -6.59 -31.32
C GLU A 160 12.56 -5.43 -32.21
N ASN A 161 11.27 -5.44 -32.58
CA ASN A 161 10.68 -4.32 -33.30
C ASN A 161 10.62 -3.06 -32.43
N LEU A 162 10.27 -3.22 -31.15
CA LEU A 162 10.27 -2.10 -30.20
C LEU A 162 11.68 -1.56 -29.97
N ARG A 163 12.69 -2.44 -29.81
CA ARG A 163 14.10 -2.04 -29.63
C ARG A 163 14.56 -1.09 -30.74
N SER A 164 14.20 -1.37 -32.00
CA SER A 164 14.57 -0.59 -33.19
C SER A 164 13.64 0.60 -33.46
N ALA A 165 12.53 0.76 -32.76
CA ALA A 165 11.57 1.84 -32.98
C ALA A 165 12.18 3.21 -32.65
N PRO A 166 11.88 4.26 -33.44
CA PRO A 166 12.39 5.61 -33.20
C PRO A 166 11.73 6.25 -31.97
N LEU A 167 12.45 7.18 -31.35
CA LEU A 167 11.89 8.05 -30.30
C LEU A 167 11.07 9.15 -30.98
N ILE A 168 9.75 9.09 -30.88
CA ILE A 168 8.80 10.02 -31.52
C ILE A 168 8.40 11.15 -30.57
N GLY A 169 8.08 10.79 -29.31
CA GLY A 169 7.65 11.74 -28.29
C GLY A 169 8.80 12.62 -27.77
N GLU A 170 8.43 13.78 -27.27
CA GLU A 170 9.38 14.72 -26.66
C GLU A 170 9.84 14.28 -25.28
N LEU A 171 10.91 14.92 -24.80
CA LEU A 171 11.42 14.78 -23.43
C LEU A 171 11.38 16.16 -22.76
N ARG A 172 10.74 16.25 -21.62
CA ARG A 172 10.66 17.46 -20.81
C ARG A 172 11.10 17.16 -19.39
N ASN A 173 11.89 18.04 -18.79
CA ASN A 173 12.31 17.93 -17.39
C ASN A 173 11.57 18.98 -16.57
N ASP A 174 10.71 18.53 -15.66
CA ASP A 174 9.90 19.38 -14.82
C ASP A 174 10.17 19.15 -13.32
N HIS A 175 11.30 18.53 -12.95
CA HIS A 175 11.63 18.22 -11.56
C HIS A 175 11.45 19.42 -10.62
N ALA A 176 12.04 20.57 -10.96
CA ALA A 176 11.94 21.75 -10.12
C ALA A 176 10.51 22.26 -9.93
N ALA A 177 9.67 22.18 -10.99
CA ALA A 177 8.27 22.58 -10.92
C ALA A 177 7.43 21.61 -10.08
N ALA A 178 7.64 20.31 -10.25
CA ALA A 178 6.94 19.28 -9.48
C ALA A 178 7.32 19.33 -7.98
N ARG A 179 8.60 19.49 -7.69
CA ARG A 179 9.10 19.67 -6.32
C ARG A 179 8.48 20.91 -5.66
N LYS A 180 8.48 22.04 -6.35
CA LYS A 180 7.88 23.29 -5.86
C LYS A 180 6.38 23.10 -5.59
N LEU A 181 5.64 22.51 -6.53
CA LEU A 181 4.21 22.25 -6.38
C LEU A 181 3.92 21.43 -5.13
N PHE A 182 4.71 20.38 -4.87
CA PHE A 182 4.50 19.51 -3.72
C PHE A 182 4.80 20.21 -2.40
N ILE A 183 5.86 21.04 -2.33
CA ILE A 183 6.17 21.84 -1.16
C ILE A 183 5.02 22.82 -0.88
N GLU A 184 4.54 23.55 -1.90
CA GLU A 184 3.43 24.51 -1.76
C GLU A 184 2.13 23.80 -1.35
N PHE A 185 1.87 22.60 -1.90
CA PHE A 185 0.72 21.77 -1.53
C PHE A 185 0.76 21.34 -0.07
N MET A 186 1.93 20.92 0.43
CA MET A 186 2.09 20.51 1.82
C MET A 186 2.15 21.67 2.80
N ALA A 187 2.56 22.85 2.36
CA ALA A 187 2.54 24.07 3.16
C ALA A 187 1.14 24.72 3.25
N ASP A 188 0.20 24.32 2.40
CA ASP A 188 -1.18 24.85 2.44
C ASP A 188 -1.93 24.26 3.65
N PRO A 189 -2.37 25.10 4.63
CA PRO A 189 -3.07 24.63 5.83
C PRO A 189 -4.44 23.98 5.53
N GLN A 190 -4.93 24.03 4.28
CA GLN A 190 -6.10 23.28 3.88
C GLN A 190 -5.82 21.78 3.63
N ASN A 191 -4.54 21.39 3.51
CA ASN A 191 -4.14 20.04 3.16
C ASN A 191 -3.64 19.19 4.33
N HIS A 192 -3.44 19.82 5.51
CA HIS A 192 -3.17 19.12 6.76
C HIS A 192 -3.86 19.83 7.94
N TRP A 193 -3.96 19.14 9.08
CA TRP A 193 -4.70 19.65 10.24
C TRP A 193 -3.77 20.14 11.36
N LEU A 194 -2.47 20.08 11.14
CA LEU A 194 -1.50 20.49 12.13
C LEU A 194 -1.55 22.02 12.34
N ASN A 195 -1.56 22.42 13.62
CA ASN A 195 -1.28 23.80 14.02
C ASN A 195 0.18 23.87 14.47
N GLU A 196 0.97 24.83 13.97
CA GLU A 196 2.38 24.99 14.32
C GLU A 196 2.63 25.11 15.81
N ASP A 197 1.77 25.79 16.55
CA ASP A 197 1.87 25.91 18.02
C ASP A 197 1.82 24.55 18.73
N SER A 198 1.23 23.53 18.11
CA SER A 198 1.16 22.19 18.69
C SER A 198 2.47 21.42 18.64
N LEU A 199 3.47 21.90 17.89
CA LEU A 199 4.82 21.34 17.84
C LEU A 199 5.77 21.98 18.86
N ALA A 200 5.36 22.99 19.62
CA ALA A 200 6.23 23.69 20.54
C ALA A 200 6.87 22.74 21.56
N GLY A 201 8.20 22.70 21.57
CA GLY A 201 9.00 21.83 22.42
C GLY A 201 9.02 20.35 22.01
N ALA A 202 8.51 20.00 20.83
CA ALA A 202 8.63 18.63 20.30
C ALA A 202 10.04 18.42 19.73
N LYS A 203 10.60 17.22 20.00
CA LYS A 203 11.76 16.66 19.32
C LYS A 203 11.28 15.56 18.38
N ILE A 204 11.48 15.73 17.08
CA ILE A 204 10.92 14.86 16.06
C ILE A 204 12.06 14.17 15.29
N ILE A 205 12.10 12.85 15.36
CA ILE A 205 13.03 12.05 14.60
C ILE A 205 12.34 11.61 13.31
N VAL A 206 12.94 11.87 12.15
CA VAL A 206 12.32 11.66 10.85
C VAL A 206 13.14 10.66 10.05
N ASP A 207 12.53 9.53 9.73
CA ASP A 207 13.11 8.46 8.93
C ASP A 207 12.60 8.54 7.49
N ALA A 208 13.48 8.91 6.56
CA ALA A 208 13.14 8.97 5.14
C ALA A 208 13.33 7.63 4.41
N ALA A 209 13.62 6.53 5.10
CA ALA A 209 13.85 5.19 4.56
C ALA A 209 14.98 5.13 3.50
N ASN A 210 15.90 6.09 3.46
CA ASN A 210 16.82 6.33 2.35
C ASN A 210 16.10 6.44 0.99
N GLY A 211 14.83 6.82 1.02
CA GLY A 211 13.87 6.81 -0.08
C GLY A 211 13.66 8.17 -0.75
N ALA A 212 12.50 8.30 -1.38
CA ALA A 212 12.15 9.46 -2.19
C ALA A 212 11.98 10.78 -1.41
N PHE A 213 11.74 10.71 -0.10
CA PHE A 213 11.75 11.90 0.76
C PHE A 213 13.15 12.42 1.09
N SER A 214 14.22 11.61 0.95
CA SER A 214 15.58 11.99 1.35
C SER A 214 16.02 13.39 0.84
N PRO A 215 15.82 13.77 -0.44
CA PRO A 215 16.24 15.08 -0.93
C PRO A 215 15.24 16.21 -0.62
N LEU A 216 14.13 15.95 0.05
CA LEU A 216 12.99 16.87 0.14
C LEU A 216 12.49 17.13 1.55
N ILE A 217 12.70 16.20 2.47
CA ILE A 217 12.01 16.20 3.78
C ILE A 217 12.38 17.38 4.66
N GLU A 218 13.63 17.88 4.58
CA GLU A 218 14.07 19.06 5.32
C GLU A 218 13.34 20.34 4.88
N ASP A 219 13.03 20.47 3.59
CA ASP A 219 12.27 21.61 3.08
C ASP A 219 10.78 21.54 3.44
N LEU A 220 10.26 20.33 3.65
CA LEU A 220 8.87 20.10 4.01
C LEU A 220 8.60 20.26 5.51
N LEU A 221 9.59 19.95 6.35
CA LEU A 221 9.51 20.01 7.81
C LEU A 221 10.42 21.12 8.37
N ASN A 222 10.04 22.36 8.14
CA ASN A 222 10.77 23.55 8.58
C ASN A 222 10.01 24.39 9.61
N TYR A 223 9.11 23.78 10.40
CA TYR A 223 8.40 24.45 11.47
C TYR A 223 9.38 24.87 12.58
N GLU A 224 9.53 26.17 12.83
CA GLU A 224 10.49 26.72 13.80
C GLU A 224 10.23 26.28 15.25
N SER A 225 9.03 25.81 15.56
CA SER A 225 8.60 25.42 16.90
C SER A 225 9.10 24.04 17.34
N ALA A 226 9.68 23.21 16.45
CA ALA A 226 10.15 21.86 16.73
C ALA A 226 11.65 21.69 16.47
N ASP A 227 12.26 20.73 17.16
CA ASP A 227 13.64 20.28 16.93
C ASP A 227 13.62 18.97 16.13
N TYR A 228 14.28 18.94 14.96
CA TYR A 228 14.29 17.81 14.05
C TYR A 228 15.62 17.08 14.04
N ILE A 229 15.57 15.75 13.99
CA ILE A 229 16.69 14.86 13.66
C ILE A 229 16.28 14.04 12.45
N PHE A 230 16.94 14.26 11.33
CA PHE A 230 16.72 13.48 10.10
C PHE A 230 17.65 12.28 10.08
N THR A 231 17.08 11.09 9.85
CA THR A 231 17.78 9.81 9.76
C THR A 231 17.44 9.12 8.44
N ASN A 232 18.32 8.24 8.00
CA ASN A 232 18.10 7.46 6.79
C ASN A 232 17.73 8.34 5.57
N CYS A 233 18.50 9.43 5.36
CA CYS A 233 18.33 10.37 4.26
C CYS A 233 19.42 10.24 3.18
N ASP A 234 20.22 9.18 3.18
CA ASP A 234 21.27 8.92 2.20
C ASP A 234 20.93 7.67 1.37
N PRO A 235 20.44 7.83 0.12
CA PRO A 235 20.13 6.71 -0.75
C PRO A 235 21.28 5.71 -0.97
N ALA A 236 22.53 6.14 -0.82
CA ALA A 236 23.69 5.27 -0.96
C ALA A 236 23.80 4.20 0.15
N GLN A 237 23.10 4.39 1.27
CA GLN A 237 23.03 3.40 2.36
C GLN A 237 22.03 2.27 2.07
N GLY A 238 21.29 2.36 0.99
CA GLY A 238 20.27 1.39 0.57
C GLY A 238 18.87 1.71 1.10
N ILE A 239 17.93 1.77 0.19
CA ILE A 239 16.52 2.03 0.50
C ILE A 239 15.91 0.89 1.34
N ASN A 240 15.15 1.24 2.39
CA ASN A 240 14.50 0.31 3.31
C ASN A 240 15.44 -0.65 4.07
N VAL A 241 16.73 -0.37 4.14
CA VAL A 241 17.70 -1.20 4.87
C VAL A 241 17.81 -0.70 6.31
N ARG A 242 17.29 -1.48 7.27
CA ARG A 242 17.18 -1.05 8.68
C ARG A 242 16.59 0.34 8.83
N SER A 243 15.56 0.61 8.02
CA SER A 243 14.90 1.92 7.93
C SER A 243 13.51 1.78 7.36
N GLY A 244 12.67 2.79 7.55
CA GLY A 244 11.32 2.83 7.01
C GLY A 244 10.33 1.90 7.71
N VAL A 245 9.14 1.76 7.14
CA VAL A 245 7.98 1.11 7.81
C VAL A 245 8.02 -0.42 7.81
N ALA A 246 8.79 -1.06 6.92
CA ALA A 246 8.64 -2.50 6.63
C ALA A 246 8.84 -3.39 7.86
N ASP A 247 9.84 -3.09 8.69
CA ASP A 247 10.16 -3.86 9.90
C ASP A 247 9.24 -3.52 11.09
N LEU A 248 8.44 -2.45 10.98
CA LEU A 248 7.54 -1.94 12.02
C LEU A 248 6.10 -2.39 11.84
N GLU A 249 5.76 -3.00 10.72
CA GLU A 249 4.40 -3.44 10.41
C GLU A 249 3.92 -4.52 11.41
N GLY A 250 2.77 -4.29 12.02
CA GLY A 250 2.21 -5.17 13.07
C GLY A 250 2.82 -5.00 14.46
N VAL A 251 3.81 -4.12 14.62
CA VAL A 251 4.44 -3.81 15.91
C VAL A 251 3.69 -2.66 16.57
N SER A 252 3.42 -2.76 17.88
CA SER A 252 2.76 -1.67 18.66
C SER A 252 3.69 -1.02 19.69
N SER A 253 4.75 -1.70 20.10
CA SER A 253 5.77 -1.17 20.99
C SER A 253 7.07 -1.96 20.87
N ILE A 254 8.21 -1.30 21.05
CA ILE A 254 9.55 -1.87 20.97
C ILE A 254 10.28 -1.48 22.27
N SER A 255 10.71 -2.47 23.02
CA SER A 255 11.45 -2.25 24.27
C SER A 255 12.86 -1.73 24.02
N ALA A 256 13.46 -1.10 25.03
CA ALA A 256 14.85 -0.67 24.98
C ALA A 256 15.81 -1.84 24.67
N ASP A 257 15.58 -3.02 25.24
CA ASP A 257 16.43 -4.20 25.00
C ASP A 257 16.34 -4.69 23.54
N GLU A 258 15.15 -4.68 22.93
CA GLU A 258 14.97 -5.03 21.52
C GLU A 258 15.68 -4.04 20.56
N ILE A 259 15.81 -2.76 20.96
CA ILE A 259 16.53 -1.74 20.20
C ILE A 259 18.04 -1.88 20.42
N GLU A 260 18.49 -2.08 21.66
CA GLU A 260 19.92 -2.07 22.00
C GLU A 260 20.62 -3.40 21.68
N ASN A 261 19.93 -4.54 21.88
CA ASN A 261 20.51 -5.87 21.81
C ASN A 261 19.71 -6.87 20.99
N GLY A 262 18.50 -6.54 20.56
CA GLY A 262 17.55 -7.45 19.95
C GLY A 262 17.34 -7.24 18.45
N LEU A 263 16.11 -7.53 18.02
CA LEU A 263 15.71 -7.54 16.60
C LEU A 263 15.91 -6.19 15.89
N PHE A 264 15.76 -5.08 16.61
CA PHE A 264 15.85 -3.73 16.07
C PHE A 264 17.22 -3.06 16.29
N SER A 265 18.24 -3.80 16.73
CA SER A 265 19.61 -3.28 16.86
C SER A 265 20.15 -2.81 15.50
N GLY A 266 20.74 -1.62 15.47
CA GLY A 266 21.22 -0.96 14.25
C GLY A 266 20.11 -0.27 13.42
N TYR A 267 18.91 -0.12 14.00
CA TYR A 267 17.86 0.72 13.40
C TYR A 267 18.02 2.16 13.92
N GLU A 268 18.74 2.98 13.18
CA GLU A 268 19.20 4.32 13.62
C GLU A 268 18.07 5.17 14.21
N THR A 269 16.90 5.19 13.57
CA THR A 269 15.75 6.00 14.01
C THR A 269 15.28 5.57 15.39
N LEU A 270 15.18 4.28 15.66
CA LEU A 270 14.77 3.77 16.98
C LEU A 270 15.84 4.04 18.05
N GLU A 271 17.12 3.91 17.71
CA GLU A 271 18.22 4.27 18.61
C GLU A 271 18.18 5.76 18.96
N LYS A 272 17.94 6.65 17.98
CA LYS A 272 17.77 8.09 18.21
C LYS A 272 16.53 8.42 19.04
N MET A 273 15.41 7.70 18.79
CA MET A 273 14.19 7.84 19.60
C MET A 273 14.44 7.50 21.06
N LEU A 274 15.08 6.34 21.32
CA LEU A 274 15.40 5.89 22.68
C LEU A 274 16.38 6.86 23.39
N ALA A 275 17.46 7.25 22.71
CA ALA A 275 18.46 8.17 23.25
C ALA A 275 17.84 9.54 23.56
N SER A 276 17.09 10.12 22.63
CA SER A 276 16.41 11.41 22.81
C SER A 276 15.35 11.35 23.91
N GLY A 277 14.61 10.23 24.00
CA GLY A 277 13.62 9.99 25.03
C GLY A 277 14.22 9.97 26.44
N ARG A 278 15.32 9.25 26.59
CA ARG A 278 16.06 9.17 27.87
C ARG A 278 16.68 10.50 28.25
N GLU A 279 17.27 11.24 27.29
CA GLU A 279 17.81 12.59 27.48
C GLU A 279 16.73 13.57 27.96
N GLN A 280 15.52 13.51 27.39
CA GLN A 280 14.43 14.42 27.68
C GLN A 280 13.46 13.91 28.78
N LYS A 281 13.78 12.79 29.45
CA LYS A 281 12.86 12.08 30.36
C LYS A 281 12.21 12.96 31.40
N GLU A 282 12.97 13.84 32.06
CA GLU A 282 12.43 14.76 33.08
C GLU A 282 11.42 15.75 32.46
N LYS A 283 11.71 16.29 31.27
CA LYS A 283 10.81 17.20 30.58
C LYS A 283 9.54 16.49 30.09
N LEU A 284 9.68 15.25 29.62
CA LEU A 284 8.54 14.40 29.25
C LEU A 284 7.60 14.16 30.44
N LEU A 285 8.13 13.79 31.61
CA LEU A 285 7.36 13.59 32.83
C LEU A 285 6.68 14.88 33.32
N ASN A 286 7.28 16.06 33.07
CA ASN A 286 6.73 17.38 33.40
C ASN A 286 5.84 17.97 32.27
N ASN A 287 5.61 17.25 31.19
CA ASN A 287 4.84 17.67 30.01
C ASN A 287 5.35 18.93 29.29
N SER A 288 6.63 19.22 29.39
CA SER A 288 7.25 20.36 28.72
C SER A 288 7.92 20.00 27.40
N CYS A 289 7.84 18.71 26.99
CA CYS A 289 8.41 18.23 25.75
C CYS A 289 7.67 16.97 25.26
N GLN A 290 7.86 16.63 23.99
CA GLN A 290 7.46 15.37 23.37
C GLN A 290 8.62 14.84 22.52
N VAL A 291 8.80 13.51 22.48
CA VAL A 291 9.75 12.85 21.59
C VAL A 291 8.95 11.94 20.67
N LEU A 292 8.91 12.33 19.40
CA LEU A 292 8.07 11.75 18.36
C LEU A 292 8.94 11.27 17.19
N GLY A 293 8.43 10.39 16.38
CA GLY A 293 9.07 9.96 15.15
C GLY A 293 8.08 9.86 14.00
N PHE A 294 8.52 10.19 12.79
CA PHE A 294 7.84 9.92 11.53
C PHE A 294 8.68 8.95 10.75
N VAL A 295 8.13 7.80 10.40
CA VAL A 295 8.82 6.76 9.64
C VAL A 295 8.08 6.54 8.34
N PHE A 296 8.73 6.82 7.22
CA PHE A 296 8.16 6.68 5.88
C PHE A 296 8.57 5.35 5.24
N ASP A 297 7.93 4.97 4.15
CA ASP A 297 8.43 3.94 3.25
C ASP A 297 9.25 4.54 2.10
N GLY A 298 9.85 3.69 1.27
CA GLY A 298 10.80 4.13 0.26
C GLY A 298 10.27 5.11 -0.78
N ASP A 299 8.98 5.06 -1.11
CA ASP A 299 8.34 5.99 -2.05
C ASP A 299 7.38 6.99 -1.38
N GLY A 300 7.31 6.98 -0.05
CA GLY A 300 6.73 8.06 0.75
C GLY A 300 5.21 8.15 0.74
N ASP A 301 4.50 7.09 0.35
CA ASP A 301 3.03 7.08 0.41
C ASP A 301 2.49 6.54 1.74
N ARG A 302 3.33 5.95 2.61
CA ARG A 302 3.02 5.41 3.94
C ARG A 302 3.76 6.15 5.04
N CYS A 303 3.19 6.11 6.26
CA CYS A 303 3.85 6.59 7.47
C CYS A 303 3.41 5.82 8.70
N PHE A 304 4.36 5.51 9.60
CA PHE A 304 4.07 5.21 11.00
C PHE A 304 4.53 6.36 11.89
N LEU A 305 3.74 6.65 12.90
CA LEU A 305 4.08 7.61 13.94
C LEU A 305 4.72 6.86 15.11
N LEU A 306 5.85 7.37 15.60
CA LEU A 306 6.51 6.84 16.80
C LEU A 306 6.33 7.79 17.97
N CYS A 307 6.30 7.25 19.20
CA CYS A 307 6.29 8.03 20.42
C CYS A 307 7.12 7.32 21.50
N TYR A 308 8.02 8.03 22.15
CA TYR A 308 8.76 7.46 23.27
C TYR A 308 7.93 7.53 24.56
N ASP A 309 7.78 6.37 25.22
CA ASP A 309 7.14 6.22 26.52
C ASP A 309 8.19 6.26 27.65
N PRO A 310 8.23 7.36 28.45
CA PRO A 310 9.20 7.50 29.53
C PRO A 310 8.95 6.59 30.74
N PHE A 311 7.75 5.99 30.87
CA PHE A 311 7.38 5.10 31.98
C PHE A 311 7.83 3.68 31.75
N GLN A 312 7.72 3.19 30.49
CA GLN A 312 8.13 1.83 30.11
C GLN A 312 9.51 1.76 29.47
N ASP A 313 10.17 2.91 29.21
CA ASP A 313 11.44 3.03 28.48
C ASP A 313 11.39 2.26 27.14
N CYS A 314 10.37 2.57 26.33
CA CYS A 314 10.12 1.93 25.05
C CYS A 314 9.68 2.93 24.00
N VAL A 315 9.70 2.51 22.74
CA VAL A 315 9.16 3.25 21.61
C VAL A 315 7.83 2.63 21.20
N LEU A 316 6.74 3.41 21.27
CA LEU A 316 5.44 3.03 20.75
C LEU A 316 5.39 3.24 19.25
N VAL A 317 4.74 2.32 18.54
CA VAL A 317 4.49 2.40 17.10
C VAL A 317 2.98 2.57 16.88
N VAL A 318 2.59 3.70 16.31
CA VAL A 318 1.19 4.00 15.96
C VAL A 318 1.00 3.65 14.49
N GLY A 319 0.47 2.46 14.23
CA GLY A 319 0.23 1.92 12.89
C GLY A 319 -0.98 2.53 12.19
N GLY A 320 -1.23 2.11 10.95
CA GLY A 320 -2.24 2.73 10.08
C GLY A 320 -3.66 2.72 10.64
N ASP A 321 -4.14 1.60 11.18
CA ASP A 321 -5.49 1.51 11.78
C ASP A 321 -5.66 2.46 12.97
N THR A 322 -4.64 2.58 13.82
CA THR A 322 -4.65 3.46 14.99
C THR A 322 -4.61 4.93 14.56
N GLN A 323 -3.77 5.27 13.59
CA GLN A 323 -3.72 6.62 13.01
C GLN A 323 -5.07 7.00 12.38
N ALA A 324 -5.67 6.10 11.62
CA ALA A 324 -6.96 6.32 10.99
C ALA A 324 -8.09 6.53 12.01
N PHE A 325 -8.09 5.77 13.13
CA PHE A 325 -9.04 5.97 14.20
C PHE A 325 -8.92 7.37 14.83
N PHE A 326 -7.71 7.83 15.14
CA PHE A 326 -7.50 9.18 15.67
C PHE A 326 -7.97 10.24 14.69
N GLN A 327 -7.63 10.09 13.41
CA GLN A 327 -8.06 11.01 12.36
C GLN A 327 -9.58 11.02 12.18
N ALA A 328 -10.23 9.84 12.14
CA ALA A 328 -11.69 9.75 12.07
C ALA A 328 -12.38 10.44 13.26
N LYS A 329 -11.86 10.24 14.48
CA LYS A 329 -12.40 10.87 15.69
C LYS A 329 -12.28 12.38 15.66
N LEU A 330 -11.17 12.93 15.16
CA LEU A 330 -11.00 14.37 14.97
C LEU A 330 -11.97 14.91 13.91
N LEU A 331 -12.11 14.23 12.79
CA LEU A 331 -13.07 14.60 11.74
C LEU A 331 -14.50 14.65 12.30
N GLN A 332 -14.91 13.66 13.11
CA GLN A 332 -16.23 13.63 13.70
C GLN A 332 -16.48 14.79 14.68
N GLN A 333 -15.44 15.23 15.39
CA GLN A 333 -15.56 16.39 16.30
C GLN A 333 -15.62 17.73 15.56
N ASN A 334 -14.93 17.85 14.42
CA ASN A 334 -14.75 19.11 13.72
C ASN A 334 -15.84 19.43 12.69
N TYR A 335 -16.57 18.43 12.20
CA TYR A 335 -17.52 18.61 11.12
C TYR A 335 -18.95 18.17 11.49
N SER A 336 -19.93 19.01 11.12
CA SER A 336 -21.35 18.63 11.08
C SER A 336 -21.62 18.09 9.68
N TRP A 337 -21.68 16.78 9.55
CA TRP A 337 -21.83 16.08 8.29
C TRP A 337 -23.24 16.22 7.71
N ASN A 338 -23.36 16.45 6.41
CA ASN A 338 -24.66 16.48 5.72
C ASN A 338 -25.23 15.08 5.46
N GLN A 339 -24.37 14.07 5.45
CA GLN A 339 -24.69 12.64 5.37
C GLN A 339 -23.77 11.87 6.33
N VAL A 340 -24.10 10.63 6.64
CA VAL A 340 -23.20 9.81 7.48
C VAL A 340 -21.85 9.63 6.78
N PRO A 341 -20.74 10.00 7.41
CA PRO A 341 -19.43 9.88 6.79
C PRO A 341 -19.00 8.42 6.68
N LEU A 342 -18.30 8.09 5.60
CA LEU A 342 -17.80 6.74 5.31
C LEU A 342 -16.32 6.61 5.72
N PHE A 343 -16.03 5.55 6.46
CA PHE A 343 -14.70 5.04 6.73
C PHE A 343 -14.47 3.78 5.89
N VAL A 344 -13.36 3.74 5.14
CA VAL A 344 -12.99 2.59 4.31
C VAL A 344 -11.68 2.00 4.82
N ASN A 345 -11.66 0.70 5.09
CA ASN A 345 -10.42 -0.03 5.36
C ASN A 345 -10.34 -1.32 4.55
N THR A 346 -9.17 -1.97 4.56
CA THR A 346 -9.00 -3.23 3.85
C THR A 346 -9.34 -4.43 4.74
N VAL A 347 -9.53 -5.59 4.13
CA VAL A 347 -9.78 -6.85 4.87
C VAL A 347 -8.61 -7.27 5.77
N GLU A 348 -7.41 -6.69 5.59
CA GLU A 348 -6.24 -6.95 6.44
C GLU A 348 -6.26 -6.13 7.74
N SER A 349 -7.05 -5.08 7.81
CA SER A 349 -7.20 -4.23 9.00
C SER A 349 -7.79 -4.99 10.20
N ASP A 350 -7.58 -4.44 11.40
CA ASP A 350 -8.23 -4.93 12.61
C ASP A 350 -9.76 -4.74 12.52
N LEU A 351 -10.54 -5.80 12.73
CA LEU A 351 -12.00 -5.71 12.73
C LEU A 351 -12.53 -4.73 13.78
N GLU A 352 -11.84 -4.63 14.92
CA GLU A 352 -12.24 -3.73 16.01
C GLU A 352 -11.97 -2.26 15.65
N ALA A 353 -11.02 -1.96 14.75
CA ALA A 353 -10.84 -0.60 14.25
C ALA A 353 -12.10 -0.09 13.51
N GLY A 354 -12.65 -0.89 12.61
CA GLY A 354 -13.91 -0.57 11.93
C GLY A 354 -15.08 -0.39 12.92
N ARG A 355 -15.22 -1.29 13.89
CA ARG A 355 -16.28 -1.19 14.94
C ARG A 355 -16.13 0.06 15.79
N ALA A 356 -14.90 0.39 16.19
CA ALA A 356 -14.64 1.60 16.99
C ALA A 356 -15.00 2.88 16.22
N VAL A 357 -14.69 2.90 14.90
CA VAL A 357 -15.06 4.02 14.04
C VAL A 357 -16.58 4.08 13.82
N GLN A 358 -17.26 2.95 13.69
CA GLN A 358 -18.71 2.90 13.62
C GLN A 358 -19.38 3.44 14.91
N GLN A 359 -18.84 3.13 16.07
CA GLN A 359 -19.35 3.63 17.37
C GLN A 359 -19.25 5.15 17.50
N ILE A 360 -18.35 5.80 16.82
CA ILE A 360 -18.24 7.27 16.79
C ILE A 360 -19.06 7.92 15.67
N GLY A 361 -19.89 7.14 14.93
CA GLY A 361 -20.90 7.67 14.01
C GLY A 361 -20.55 7.64 12.53
N PHE A 362 -19.58 6.82 12.10
CA PHE A 362 -19.31 6.56 10.68
C PHE A 362 -20.05 5.31 10.19
N GLU A 363 -20.37 5.27 8.92
CA GLU A 363 -20.50 4.01 8.18
C GLU A 363 -19.11 3.43 7.91
N THR A 364 -19.01 2.10 7.89
CA THR A 364 -17.74 1.41 7.65
C THR A 364 -17.85 0.47 6.47
N MET A 365 -16.84 0.44 5.64
CA MET A 365 -16.74 -0.44 4.47
C MET A 365 -15.37 -1.11 4.45
N GLN A 366 -15.34 -2.43 4.31
CA GLN A 366 -14.10 -3.15 4.01
C GLN A 366 -13.98 -3.36 2.51
N CYS A 367 -12.85 -2.98 1.92
CA CYS A 367 -12.47 -3.30 0.55
C CYS A 367 -11.40 -4.40 0.49
N ALA A 368 -11.08 -4.86 -0.70
CA ALA A 368 -9.95 -5.75 -0.94
C ALA A 368 -8.61 -5.07 -0.58
N VAL A 369 -7.55 -5.86 -0.53
CA VAL A 369 -6.20 -5.36 -0.20
C VAL A 369 -5.65 -4.47 -1.31
N GLY A 370 -5.07 -3.37 -0.91
CA GLY A 370 -4.44 -2.38 -1.78
C GLY A 370 -5.16 -1.03 -1.76
N ASP A 371 -4.40 0.02 -1.59
CA ASP A 371 -4.89 1.40 -1.55
C ASP A 371 -5.65 1.82 -2.81
N LYS A 372 -5.46 1.13 -3.94
CA LYS A 372 -6.25 1.34 -5.17
C LYS A 372 -7.75 1.19 -4.96
N TRP A 373 -8.17 0.30 -4.06
CA TRP A 373 -9.59 0.11 -3.75
C TRP A 373 -10.14 1.21 -2.84
N ILE A 374 -9.29 1.73 -1.96
CA ILE A 374 -9.62 2.92 -1.16
C ILE A 374 -9.72 4.15 -2.06
N LEU A 375 -8.77 4.34 -2.98
CA LEU A 375 -8.80 5.40 -3.99
C LEU A 375 -10.05 5.28 -4.88
N TRP A 376 -10.46 4.06 -5.25
CA TRP A 376 -11.71 3.85 -5.97
C TRP A 376 -12.92 4.37 -5.20
N GLN A 377 -13.03 4.01 -3.92
CA GLN A 377 -14.14 4.48 -3.10
C GLN A 377 -14.14 6.01 -2.98
N SER A 378 -12.98 6.60 -2.79
CA SER A 378 -12.86 8.06 -2.70
C SER A 378 -13.29 8.75 -4.00
N CYS A 379 -12.84 8.27 -5.16
CA CYS A 379 -13.24 8.80 -6.46
C CYS A 379 -14.73 8.54 -6.76
N PHE A 380 -15.24 7.35 -6.44
CA PHE A 380 -16.64 6.99 -6.67
C PHE A 380 -17.58 7.93 -5.92
N TYR A 381 -17.36 8.15 -4.62
CA TYR A 381 -18.20 9.03 -3.83
C TYR A 381 -18.02 10.51 -4.19
N ASP A 382 -16.82 10.95 -4.58
CA ASP A 382 -16.58 12.28 -5.13
C ASP A 382 -17.38 12.50 -6.42
N TRP A 383 -17.34 11.55 -7.35
CA TRP A 383 -18.11 11.59 -8.59
C TRP A 383 -19.61 11.58 -8.31
N GLN A 384 -20.07 10.72 -7.39
CA GLN A 384 -21.47 10.67 -6.98
C GLN A 384 -21.94 12.03 -6.43
N ALA A 385 -21.19 12.65 -5.54
CA ALA A 385 -21.54 13.93 -4.96
C ALA A 385 -21.62 15.06 -6.01
N LYS A 386 -20.69 15.09 -6.98
CA LYS A 386 -20.76 16.01 -8.13
C LYS A 386 -21.99 15.78 -8.97
N LEU A 387 -22.34 14.55 -9.22
CA LEU A 387 -23.51 14.18 -10.02
C LEU A 387 -24.82 14.56 -9.32
N GLU A 388 -24.94 14.31 -8.04
CA GLU A 388 -26.08 14.76 -7.24
C GLU A 388 -26.19 16.29 -7.26
N TYR A 389 -25.07 16.99 -7.17
CA TYR A 389 -25.02 18.44 -7.29
C TYR A 389 -25.55 18.91 -8.67
N TYR A 390 -25.09 18.31 -9.77
CA TYR A 390 -25.58 18.62 -11.12
C TYR A 390 -27.08 18.38 -11.23
N LEU A 391 -27.57 17.21 -10.81
CA LEU A 391 -28.99 16.86 -10.86
C LEU A 391 -29.87 17.85 -10.10
N ASN A 392 -29.44 18.24 -8.89
CA ASN A 392 -30.18 19.19 -8.05
C ASN A 392 -30.23 20.60 -8.67
N LYS A 393 -29.17 21.05 -9.32
CA LYS A 393 -29.13 22.37 -9.98
C LYS A 393 -29.91 22.38 -11.29
N ILE A 394 -29.83 21.32 -12.06
CA ILE A 394 -30.57 21.17 -13.30
C ILE A 394 -32.10 21.06 -13.02
N ALA A 395 -32.52 20.40 -11.94
CA ALA A 395 -33.91 20.27 -11.53
C ALA A 395 -34.58 21.64 -11.28
N ALA A 396 -33.85 22.58 -10.71
CA ALA A 396 -34.31 23.92 -10.42
C ALA A 396 -34.52 24.80 -11.69
N SER A 397 -34.04 24.37 -12.83
CA SER A 397 -33.93 25.18 -14.05
C SER A 397 -34.78 24.77 -15.25
N GLN A 398 -35.86 23.97 -15.11
CA GLN A 398 -36.77 23.53 -16.21
C GLN A 398 -36.19 22.53 -17.24
N PHE A 399 -35.00 21.89 -16.98
CA PHE A 399 -34.35 20.98 -17.94
C PHE A 399 -34.63 19.49 -17.67
N ARG A 400 -35.87 19.04 -17.67
CA ARG A 400 -36.26 17.63 -17.42
C ARG A 400 -35.56 16.62 -18.35
N ILE A 401 -35.38 16.96 -19.62
CA ILE A 401 -34.70 16.08 -20.59
C ILE A 401 -33.22 15.91 -20.28
N LEU A 402 -32.59 17.00 -19.84
CA LEU A 402 -31.18 16.99 -19.42
C LEU A 402 -30.95 16.13 -18.15
N GLN A 403 -31.88 16.19 -17.19
CA GLN A 403 -31.83 15.33 -16.02
C GLN A 403 -31.82 13.85 -16.37
N GLU A 404 -32.73 13.46 -17.31
CA GLU A 404 -32.83 12.06 -17.75
C GLU A 404 -31.54 11.59 -18.42
N GLN A 405 -30.95 12.43 -19.28
CA GLN A 405 -29.70 12.13 -19.98
C GLN A 405 -28.53 11.99 -18.99
N VAL A 406 -28.45 12.88 -17.99
CA VAL A 406 -27.40 12.77 -16.91
C VAL A 406 -27.64 11.52 -16.10
N ARG A 407 -28.88 11.22 -15.69
CA ARG A 407 -29.22 10.02 -14.93
C ARG A 407 -28.87 8.74 -15.69
N THR A 408 -29.26 8.64 -16.96
CA THR A 408 -28.97 7.47 -17.81
C THR A 408 -27.45 7.24 -17.94
N ARG A 409 -26.67 8.31 -18.13
CA ARG A 409 -25.21 8.20 -18.19
C ARG A 409 -24.59 7.78 -16.85
N LEU A 410 -25.17 8.25 -15.74
CA LEU A 410 -24.81 7.81 -14.38
C LEU A 410 -25.04 6.32 -14.19
N GLU A 411 -26.24 5.85 -14.52
CA GLU A 411 -26.60 4.43 -14.37
C GLU A 411 -25.70 3.55 -15.24
N GLN A 412 -25.41 3.98 -16.48
CA GLN A 412 -24.46 3.31 -17.36
C GLN A 412 -23.05 3.31 -16.78
N MET A 413 -22.59 4.42 -16.21
CA MET A 413 -21.29 4.52 -15.58
C MET A 413 -21.15 3.57 -14.36
N VAL A 414 -22.15 3.56 -13.47
CA VAL A 414 -22.17 2.70 -12.29
C VAL A 414 -22.22 1.20 -12.66
N GLN A 415 -22.96 0.84 -13.71
CA GLN A 415 -23.08 -0.56 -14.16
C GLN A 415 -21.86 -1.06 -14.93
N SER A 416 -21.16 -0.19 -15.66
CA SER A 416 -20.08 -0.58 -16.58
C SER A 416 -18.68 -0.47 -16.00
N THR A 417 -18.51 0.14 -14.82
CA THR A 417 -17.18 0.52 -14.29
C THR A 417 -16.62 -0.42 -13.26
N LYS A 418 -17.27 -1.54 -12.96
CA LYS A 418 -16.72 -2.51 -12.04
C LYS A 418 -15.40 -3.07 -12.61
N PHE A 419 -14.25 -2.68 -11.99
CA PHE A 419 -12.92 -3.23 -12.26
C PHE A 419 -12.18 -2.74 -13.51
N ASP A 420 -12.64 -1.64 -14.14
CA ASP A 420 -11.97 -0.97 -15.25
C ASP A 420 -11.82 0.53 -14.95
N ALA A 421 -10.67 0.90 -14.40
CA ALA A 421 -10.41 2.27 -13.92
C ALA A 421 -10.26 3.27 -15.08
N LEU A 422 -9.65 2.86 -16.19
CA LEU A 422 -9.52 3.69 -17.38
C LEU A 422 -10.88 4.02 -17.98
N PHE A 423 -11.74 3.02 -18.11
CA PHE A 423 -13.08 3.20 -18.66
C PHE A 423 -13.96 4.07 -17.73
N ALA A 424 -13.88 3.85 -16.42
CA ALA A 424 -14.57 4.67 -15.41
C ALA A 424 -14.16 6.14 -15.52
N THR A 425 -12.87 6.42 -15.56
CA THR A 425 -12.34 7.77 -15.69
C THR A 425 -12.78 8.42 -16.99
N LYS A 426 -12.66 7.72 -18.11
CA LYS A 426 -13.10 8.21 -19.45
C LYS A 426 -14.57 8.59 -19.46
N ASN A 427 -15.43 7.77 -18.85
CA ASN A 427 -16.87 8.03 -18.77
C ASN A 427 -17.17 9.27 -17.93
N PHE A 428 -16.51 9.41 -16.77
CA PHE A 428 -16.72 10.57 -15.93
C PHE A 428 -16.27 11.86 -16.61
N MET A 429 -15.09 11.87 -17.23
CA MET A 429 -14.59 13.01 -18.03
C MET A 429 -15.54 13.38 -19.16
N SER A 430 -16.08 12.38 -19.86
CA SER A 430 -17.06 12.60 -20.94
C SER A 430 -18.33 13.25 -20.42
N LEU A 431 -18.78 12.88 -19.23
CA LEU A 431 -19.94 13.49 -18.59
C LEU A 431 -19.65 14.93 -18.15
N GLU A 432 -18.51 15.21 -17.51
CA GLU A 432 -18.13 16.58 -17.14
C GLU A 432 -18.04 17.49 -18.39
N LYS A 433 -17.40 17.01 -19.45
CA LYS A 433 -17.31 17.72 -20.72
C LYS A 433 -18.69 17.98 -21.33
N TRP A 434 -19.60 17.01 -21.20
CA TRP A 434 -20.96 17.20 -21.67
C TRP A 434 -21.71 18.26 -20.84
N VAL A 435 -21.57 18.26 -19.50
CA VAL A 435 -22.14 19.29 -18.61
C VAL A 435 -21.57 20.66 -18.95
N SER A 436 -20.26 20.79 -19.09
CA SER A 436 -19.58 22.02 -19.49
C SER A 436 -20.14 22.58 -20.83
N ASN A 437 -20.20 21.74 -21.86
CA ASN A 437 -20.65 22.15 -23.21
C ASN A 437 -22.12 22.50 -23.30
N ASN A 438 -23.00 21.88 -22.51
CA ASN A 438 -24.47 22.05 -22.65
C ASN A 438 -25.08 22.96 -21.58
N ILE A 439 -24.40 23.12 -20.42
CA ILE A 439 -24.90 23.90 -19.28
C ILE A 439 -23.96 25.05 -18.94
N GLY A 440 -22.65 24.79 -18.96
CA GLY A 440 -21.59 25.77 -18.73
C GLY A 440 -20.58 25.35 -17.70
N ASP A 441 -19.34 25.87 -17.81
CA ASP A 441 -18.22 25.61 -16.93
C ASP A 441 -18.49 26.05 -15.48
N GLU A 442 -19.34 27.07 -15.29
CA GLU A 442 -19.68 27.56 -13.95
C GLU A 442 -20.32 26.49 -13.08
N LEU A 443 -21.16 25.62 -13.67
CA LEU A 443 -21.79 24.52 -12.94
C LEU A 443 -20.73 23.45 -12.55
N VAL A 444 -19.80 23.12 -13.44
CA VAL A 444 -18.71 22.19 -13.17
C VAL A 444 -17.81 22.72 -12.05
N ASN A 445 -17.41 23.99 -12.14
CA ASN A 445 -16.57 24.64 -11.13
C ASN A 445 -17.28 24.73 -9.76
N SER A 446 -18.58 24.98 -9.76
CA SER A 446 -19.38 25.00 -8.53
C SER A 446 -19.51 23.63 -7.88
N ALA A 447 -19.59 22.55 -8.67
CA ALA A 447 -19.59 21.18 -8.15
C ALA A 447 -18.23 20.84 -7.50
N TYR A 448 -17.12 21.22 -8.11
CA TYR A 448 -15.79 21.07 -7.49
C TYR A 448 -15.70 21.83 -6.16
N ALA A 449 -16.15 23.08 -6.11
CA ALA A 449 -16.18 23.88 -4.88
C ALA A 449 -17.07 23.23 -3.80
N HIS A 450 -18.17 22.60 -4.20
CA HIS A 450 -19.08 21.89 -3.29
C HIS A 450 -18.40 20.66 -2.65
N VAL A 451 -17.75 19.79 -3.43
CA VAL A 451 -17.12 18.57 -2.91
C VAL A 451 -15.77 18.82 -2.22
N CYS A 452 -15.17 20.00 -2.41
CA CYS A 452 -14.03 20.45 -1.62
C CYS A 452 -14.39 20.79 -0.15
N GLN A 453 -15.68 20.88 0.18
CA GLN A 453 -16.11 21.04 1.58
C GLN A 453 -16.26 19.65 2.21
N GLN A 454 -15.51 19.38 3.27
CA GLN A 454 -15.44 18.06 3.92
C GLN A 454 -16.83 17.47 4.26
N GLN A 455 -17.74 18.30 4.77
CA GLN A 455 -19.08 17.89 5.17
C GLN A 455 -20.00 17.46 4.01
N ASN A 456 -19.63 17.77 2.75
CA ASN A 456 -20.37 17.39 1.56
C ASN A 456 -19.84 16.11 0.91
N ASN A 457 -18.73 15.58 1.40
CA ASN A 457 -18.12 14.39 0.86
C ASN A 457 -18.43 13.18 1.76
N ILE A 458 -19.07 12.16 1.21
CA ILE A 458 -19.39 10.94 1.97
C ILE A 458 -18.10 10.22 2.36
N PHE A 459 -17.14 10.06 1.43
CA PHE A 459 -15.85 9.48 1.76
C PHE A 459 -15.07 10.43 2.68
N ALA A 460 -14.90 10.06 3.92
CA ALA A 460 -14.21 10.87 4.91
C ALA A 460 -12.74 10.47 5.07
N ILE A 461 -12.47 9.16 5.15
CA ILE A 461 -11.15 8.61 5.40
C ILE A 461 -11.06 7.16 4.93
N GLY A 462 -9.93 6.78 4.38
CA GLY A 462 -9.60 5.39 4.09
C GLY A 462 -8.23 5.02 4.60
N SER A 463 -8.02 3.76 5.00
CA SER A 463 -6.77 3.31 5.60
C SER A 463 -6.41 1.86 5.30
N GLU A 464 -5.11 1.60 5.34
CA GLU A 464 -4.51 0.27 5.47
C GLU A 464 -3.68 0.20 6.75
N GLU A 465 -3.60 -0.98 7.36
CA GLU A 465 -2.74 -1.19 8.55
C GLU A 465 -1.27 -0.85 8.26
N SER A 466 -0.84 -1.03 7.01
CA SER A 466 0.51 -0.73 6.52
C SER A 466 0.92 0.75 6.54
N GLY A 467 0.04 1.65 6.97
CA GLY A 467 0.34 3.08 7.11
C GLY A 467 -0.16 3.98 5.97
N HIS A 468 -0.87 3.44 5.00
CA HIS A 468 -1.62 4.26 4.04
C HIS A 468 -2.86 4.85 4.72
N VAL A 469 -2.96 6.17 4.74
CA VAL A 469 -4.17 6.88 5.16
C VAL A 469 -4.52 7.94 4.13
N ILE A 470 -5.74 7.87 3.60
CA ILE A 470 -6.24 8.74 2.54
C ILE A 470 -7.37 9.60 3.09
N THR A 471 -7.21 10.91 3.01
CA THR A 471 -8.20 11.92 3.37
C THR A 471 -8.28 12.98 2.28
N LEU A 472 -9.39 13.73 2.24
CA LEU A 472 -9.56 14.84 1.32
C LEU A 472 -8.39 15.83 1.42
N ALA A 473 -7.85 16.22 0.27
CA ALA A 473 -6.96 17.34 0.08
C ALA A 473 -7.49 18.22 -1.04
N LYS A 474 -6.90 19.39 -1.22
CA LYS A 474 -7.33 20.37 -2.22
C LYS A 474 -6.15 20.82 -3.06
N MET A 475 -6.34 20.84 -4.35
CA MET A 475 -5.37 21.35 -5.30
C MET A 475 -5.95 22.55 -6.04
N ASN A 476 -5.23 23.66 -6.02
CA ASN A 476 -5.58 24.84 -6.79
C ASN A 476 -5.04 24.69 -8.22
N SER A 477 -5.91 24.77 -9.21
CA SER A 477 -5.57 24.77 -10.63
C SER A 477 -6.18 25.99 -11.30
N GLY A 478 -5.38 27.05 -11.46
CA GLY A 478 -5.89 28.35 -11.91
C GLY A 478 -6.88 28.95 -10.92
N HIS A 479 -8.12 29.14 -11.37
CA HIS A 479 -9.21 29.67 -10.55
C HIS A 479 -10.11 28.59 -9.92
N VAL A 480 -9.79 27.31 -10.12
CA VAL A 480 -10.61 26.17 -9.67
C VAL A 480 -9.86 25.39 -8.62
N THR A 481 -10.47 25.21 -7.46
CA THR A 481 -9.99 24.27 -6.45
C THR A 481 -10.64 22.91 -6.67
N ARG A 482 -9.83 21.86 -6.76
CA ARG A 482 -10.27 20.47 -6.98
C ARG A 482 -9.99 19.60 -5.77
N PRO A 483 -10.88 18.65 -5.43
CA PRO A 483 -10.58 17.64 -4.44
C PRO A 483 -9.50 16.69 -4.97
N VAL A 484 -8.62 16.26 -4.08
CA VAL A 484 -7.56 15.29 -4.40
C VAL A 484 -7.52 14.24 -3.31
N PHE A 485 -7.46 12.98 -3.72
CA PHE A 485 -7.27 11.84 -2.85
C PHE A 485 -5.99 11.13 -3.26
N ILE A 486 -5.00 11.10 -2.38
CA ILE A 486 -3.70 10.45 -2.61
C ILE A 486 -3.21 9.84 -1.30
N GLY A 487 -2.59 8.66 -1.37
CA GLY A 487 -1.75 8.15 -0.29
C GLY A 487 -0.54 9.07 -0.13
N ASN A 488 -0.40 9.68 1.05
CA ASN A 488 0.67 10.65 1.34
C ASN A 488 1.12 10.47 2.78
N GLY A 489 2.30 9.86 2.96
CA GLY A 489 2.85 9.56 4.27
C GLY A 489 3.05 10.80 5.14
N LEU A 490 3.52 11.91 4.57
CA LEU A 490 3.72 13.15 5.32
C LEU A 490 2.39 13.76 5.78
N LYS A 491 1.38 13.80 4.91
CA LYS A 491 0.05 14.26 5.30
C LYS A 491 -0.55 13.37 6.39
N CYS A 492 -0.37 12.06 6.29
CA CYS A 492 -0.79 11.10 7.32
C CYS A 492 -0.13 11.40 8.66
N ALA A 493 1.20 11.62 8.69
CA ALA A 493 1.95 11.97 9.90
C ALA A 493 1.43 13.26 10.55
N LEU A 494 1.29 14.33 9.78
CA LEU A 494 0.82 15.64 10.26
C LEU A 494 -0.61 15.58 10.78
N ASN A 495 -1.52 14.90 10.06
CA ASN A 495 -2.91 14.75 10.47
C ASN A 495 -3.06 13.87 11.72
N SER A 496 -2.29 12.78 11.81
CA SER A 496 -2.31 11.89 12.99
C SER A 496 -1.79 12.60 14.22
N LEU A 497 -0.70 13.36 14.08
CA LEU A 497 -0.17 14.16 15.16
C LEU A 497 -1.18 15.23 15.61
N ALA A 498 -1.78 15.95 14.68
CA ALA A 498 -2.83 16.94 14.97
C ALA A 498 -4.01 16.31 15.72
N ALA A 499 -4.46 15.13 15.26
CA ALA A 499 -5.57 14.41 15.89
C ALA A 499 -5.22 13.99 17.33
N ILE A 500 -4.04 13.43 17.56
CA ILE A 500 -3.57 13.04 18.89
C ILE A 500 -3.48 14.26 19.80
N GLN A 501 -2.94 15.39 19.34
CA GLN A 501 -2.82 16.62 20.13
C GLN A 501 -4.18 17.19 20.56
N VAL A 502 -5.15 17.23 19.65
CA VAL A 502 -6.51 17.74 19.94
C VAL A 502 -7.31 16.78 20.85
N LEU A 503 -7.21 15.48 20.59
CA LEU A 503 -7.95 14.45 21.31
C LEU A 503 -7.37 14.14 22.69
N ARG A 504 -6.15 14.56 22.93
CA ARG A 504 -5.46 14.33 24.20
C ARG A 504 -6.14 15.03 25.36
N THR A 505 -6.72 14.28 26.27
CA THR A 505 -7.42 14.81 27.46
C THR A 505 -6.56 14.86 28.71
N VAL A 506 -5.44 14.14 28.71
CA VAL A 506 -4.51 14.01 29.83
C VAL A 506 -3.10 14.37 29.41
N LYS A 507 -2.28 14.72 30.40
CA LYS A 507 -0.86 14.94 30.19
C LYS A 507 -0.12 13.62 30.00
N ASN A 508 1.21 13.64 29.89
CA ASN A 508 2.06 12.44 29.83
C ASN A 508 1.91 11.64 31.13
N THR A 509 1.06 10.64 31.09
CA THR A 509 0.83 9.67 32.17
C THR A 509 0.88 8.26 31.56
N PRO A 510 1.04 7.20 32.36
CA PRO A 510 0.96 5.84 31.83
C PRO A 510 -0.33 5.58 31.03
N GLU A 511 -1.47 6.14 31.49
CA GLU A 511 -2.77 5.97 30.81
C GLU A 511 -2.78 6.66 29.43
N PHE A 512 -2.06 7.78 29.26
CA PHE A 512 -1.94 8.43 27.96
C PHE A 512 -1.19 7.54 26.96
N PHE A 513 -0.08 6.93 27.37
CA PHE A 513 0.70 6.06 26.48
C PHE A 513 -0.04 4.76 26.19
N GLU A 514 -0.77 4.18 27.16
CA GLU A 514 -1.67 3.06 26.89
C GLU A 514 -2.80 3.42 25.92
N TRP A 515 -3.42 4.60 26.06
CA TRP A 515 -4.42 5.09 25.11
C TRP A 515 -3.80 5.33 23.71
N LEU A 516 -2.59 5.86 23.63
CA LEU A 516 -1.90 6.07 22.35
C LEU A 516 -1.62 4.74 21.65
N LYS A 517 -1.21 3.73 22.40
CA LYS A 517 -0.95 2.38 21.93
C LYS A 517 -2.21 1.64 21.50
N CYS A 518 -3.30 1.81 22.26
CA CYS A 518 -4.53 1.04 22.09
C CYS A 518 -5.76 1.93 22.36
N PRO A 519 -6.14 2.83 21.41
CA PRO A 519 -7.25 3.78 21.61
C PRO A 519 -8.63 3.13 21.53
N PHE A 520 -8.70 1.88 21.07
CA PHE A 520 -9.90 1.04 21.04
C PHE A 520 -9.51 -0.39 21.45
N PRO A 521 -10.45 -1.24 21.89
CA PRO A 521 -10.15 -2.64 22.16
C PRO A 521 -9.63 -3.32 20.90
N SER A 522 -8.32 -3.61 20.84
CA SER A 522 -7.73 -4.29 19.67
C SER A 522 -8.26 -5.73 19.58
N GLY A 523 -8.56 -6.17 18.37
CA GLY A 523 -8.93 -7.54 18.07
C GLY A 523 -7.71 -8.49 18.07
N PHE A 524 -7.97 -9.74 17.71
CA PHE A 524 -6.94 -10.71 17.40
C PHE A 524 -6.58 -10.63 15.93
N LYS A 525 -5.29 -10.50 15.64
CA LYS A 525 -4.73 -10.51 14.28
C LYS A 525 -3.58 -11.50 14.22
N LYS A 526 -3.58 -12.37 13.22
CA LYS A 526 -2.45 -13.25 12.90
C LYS A 526 -2.38 -13.41 11.39
N SER A 527 -1.19 -13.28 10.82
CA SER A 527 -0.91 -13.50 9.41
C SER A 527 0.20 -14.53 9.29
N LEU A 528 -0.03 -15.58 8.53
CA LEU A 528 0.86 -16.73 8.40
C LEU A 528 1.23 -16.91 6.93
N PRO A 529 2.38 -16.38 6.47
CA PRO A 529 2.80 -16.46 5.09
C PRO A 529 3.37 -17.83 4.74
N VAL A 530 3.11 -18.28 3.52
CA VAL A 530 3.72 -19.43 2.87
C VAL A 530 4.44 -18.93 1.63
N TYR A 531 5.77 -19.05 1.58
CA TYR A 531 6.58 -18.60 0.46
C TYR A 531 6.77 -19.68 -0.61
N TYR A 532 7.12 -19.26 -1.81
CA TYR A 532 7.43 -20.11 -2.95
C TYR A 532 6.28 -21.04 -3.33
N VAL A 533 5.11 -20.45 -3.51
CA VAL A 533 3.85 -21.15 -3.79
C VAL A 533 3.57 -21.23 -5.28
N ASP A 534 2.78 -22.23 -5.68
CA ASP A 534 2.08 -22.23 -6.96
C ASP A 534 0.73 -21.52 -6.77
N LYS A 535 0.68 -20.24 -7.18
CA LYS A 535 -0.50 -19.39 -6.97
C LYS A 535 -1.75 -19.92 -7.65
N SER A 536 -1.61 -20.66 -8.77
CA SER A 536 -2.73 -21.23 -9.53
C SER A 536 -3.52 -22.30 -8.76
N LEU A 537 -2.92 -22.88 -7.71
CA LEU A 537 -3.58 -23.85 -6.86
C LEU A 537 -4.69 -23.23 -5.97
N LEU A 538 -4.72 -21.90 -5.84
CA LEU A 538 -5.78 -21.18 -5.13
C LEU A 538 -6.89 -20.67 -6.07
N ASP A 539 -6.76 -20.84 -7.38
CA ASP A 539 -7.77 -20.40 -8.35
C ASP A 539 -9.12 -21.08 -8.12
N GLU A 540 -10.21 -20.37 -8.44
CA GLU A 540 -11.57 -20.92 -8.30
C GLU A 540 -11.72 -22.18 -9.17
N GLY A 541 -12.19 -23.26 -8.55
CA GLY A 541 -12.34 -24.57 -9.21
C GLY A 541 -11.13 -25.49 -9.13
N SER A 542 -10.01 -25.07 -8.54
CA SER A 542 -8.91 -25.99 -8.26
C SER A 542 -9.29 -26.99 -7.16
N VAL A 543 -8.72 -28.19 -7.24
CA VAL A 543 -8.99 -29.25 -6.25
C VAL A 543 -8.51 -28.82 -4.86
N LEU A 544 -7.30 -28.27 -4.77
CA LEU A 544 -6.73 -27.85 -3.48
C LEU A 544 -7.49 -26.67 -2.84
N ARG A 545 -8.03 -25.76 -3.64
CA ARG A 545 -8.92 -24.72 -3.11
C ARG A 545 -10.18 -25.32 -2.51
N THR A 546 -10.79 -26.29 -3.17
CA THR A 546 -12.00 -26.97 -2.66
C THR A 546 -11.69 -27.71 -1.36
N GLU A 547 -10.57 -28.45 -1.30
CA GLU A 547 -10.13 -29.12 -0.07
C GLU A 547 -9.86 -28.13 1.08
N LEU A 548 -9.24 -27.00 0.78
CA LEU A 548 -9.00 -25.92 1.75
C LEU A 548 -10.31 -25.31 2.27
N GLU A 549 -11.27 -25.07 1.38
CA GLU A 549 -12.59 -24.53 1.75
C GLU A 549 -13.34 -25.49 2.66
N GLU A 550 -13.38 -26.77 2.33
CA GLU A 550 -13.99 -27.83 3.17
C GLU A 550 -13.29 -27.92 4.54
N LEU A 551 -11.96 -27.88 4.56
CA LEU A 551 -11.18 -27.92 5.79
C LEU A 551 -11.45 -26.71 6.68
N LEU A 552 -11.58 -25.50 6.11
CA LEU A 552 -11.95 -24.29 6.83
C LEU A 552 -13.37 -24.39 7.39
N LEU A 553 -14.36 -24.79 6.59
CA LEU A 553 -15.76 -24.91 7.02
C LEU A 553 -15.93 -25.89 8.17
N VAL A 554 -15.27 -27.05 8.11
CA VAL A 554 -15.30 -28.06 9.19
C VAL A 554 -14.72 -27.50 10.50
N ASN A 555 -13.64 -26.72 10.43
CA ASN A 555 -12.95 -26.20 11.62
C ASN A 555 -13.51 -24.87 12.14
N LEU A 556 -14.31 -24.14 11.36
CA LEU A 556 -15.01 -22.92 11.74
C LEU A 556 -16.43 -23.19 12.29
N ASN A 557 -16.88 -24.45 12.32
CA ASN A 557 -18.17 -24.80 12.89
C ASN A 557 -18.15 -24.68 14.42
N TRP A 558 -18.15 -23.43 14.91
CA TRP A 558 -18.16 -23.11 16.33
C TRP A 558 -19.57 -22.97 16.85
N PRO A 559 -19.85 -23.34 18.13
CA PRO A 559 -21.18 -23.21 18.72
C PRO A 559 -21.69 -21.76 18.62
N GLU A 560 -22.96 -21.61 18.26
CA GLU A 560 -23.67 -20.32 18.16
C GLU A 560 -23.12 -19.34 17.11
N MET A 561 -22.24 -19.81 16.22
CA MET A 561 -21.68 -19.03 15.13
C MET A 561 -22.17 -19.52 13.77
N GLU A 562 -22.35 -18.59 12.85
CA GLU A 562 -22.64 -18.89 11.45
C GLU A 562 -21.41 -18.59 10.59
N VAL A 563 -21.18 -19.36 9.52
CA VAL A 563 -20.06 -19.14 8.60
C VAL A 563 -20.59 -18.77 7.24
N GLU A 564 -20.12 -17.65 6.72
CA GLU A 564 -20.46 -17.15 5.38
C GLU A 564 -19.22 -17.11 4.49
N ILE A 565 -19.29 -17.72 3.30
CA ILE A 565 -18.24 -17.56 2.27
C ILE A 565 -18.52 -16.25 1.52
N VAL A 566 -17.59 -15.33 1.59
CA VAL A 566 -17.71 -14.02 0.95
C VAL A 566 -16.91 -14.00 -0.35
N LYS A 567 -17.62 -13.88 -1.48
CA LYS A 567 -16.97 -13.69 -2.78
C LYS A 567 -16.72 -12.21 -3.01
N ARG A 568 -15.44 -11.83 -3.17
CA ARG A 568 -15.06 -10.48 -3.55
C ARG A 568 -14.72 -10.44 -5.04
N GLN A 569 -15.44 -9.59 -5.76
CA GLN A 569 -15.20 -9.42 -7.19
C GLN A 569 -13.86 -8.72 -7.48
N GLU A 570 -13.34 -7.99 -6.51
CA GLU A 570 -12.04 -7.32 -6.55
C GLU A 570 -10.86 -8.32 -6.55
N GLU A 571 -11.01 -9.42 -5.83
CA GLU A 571 -10.02 -10.48 -5.69
C GLU A 571 -10.74 -11.85 -5.71
N PRO A 572 -11.16 -12.33 -6.90
CA PRO A 572 -11.94 -13.59 -7.00
C PRO A 572 -11.15 -14.83 -6.56
N GLU A 573 -9.83 -14.77 -6.63
CA GLU A 573 -8.93 -15.81 -6.13
C GLU A 573 -8.82 -15.86 -4.60
N MET A 574 -9.21 -14.82 -3.87
CA MET A 574 -9.22 -14.83 -2.40
C MET A 574 -10.33 -15.75 -1.88
N LEU A 575 -9.99 -16.66 -0.97
CA LEU A 575 -10.95 -17.43 -0.21
C LEU A 575 -11.19 -16.75 1.13
N LEU A 576 -12.34 -16.08 1.28
CA LEU A 576 -12.73 -15.34 2.48
C LEU A 576 -13.96 -15.95 3.13
N LEU A 577 -13.85 -16.24 4.43
CA LEU A 577 -14.95 -16.70 5.27
C LEU A 577 -15.15 -15.73 6.43
N ASN A 578 -16.36 -15.21 6.58
CA ASN A 578 -16.77 -14.49 7.77
C ASN A 578 -17.42 -15.44 8.77
N VAL A 579 -17.06 -15.31 10.02
CA VAL A 579 -17.72 -15.96 11.14
C VAL A 579 -18.62 -14.93 11.81
N LEU A 580 -19.91 -15.19 11.83
CA LEU A 580 -20.92 -14.27 12.30
C LEU A 580 -21.45 -14.71 13.68
N GLU A 581 -21.54 -13.76 14.59
CA GLU A 581 -22.25 -13.90 15.86
C GLU A 581 -23.48 -12.98 15.86
N ASN A 582 -24.66 -13.56 15.97
CA ASN A 582 -25.94 -12.81 15.87
C ASN A 582 -26.03 -11.96 14.57
N GLY A 583 -25.51 -12.48 13.46
CA GLY A 583 -25.51 -11.79 12.16
C GLY A 583 -24.45 -10.70 11.98
N LEU A 584 -23.56 -10.49 12.97
CA LEU A 584 -22.46 -9.53 12.88
C LEU A 584 -21.12 -10.25 12.76
N PRO A 585 -20.18 -9.76 11.92
CA PRO A 585 -18.87 -10.40 11.77
C PRO A 585 -18.10 -10.40 13.10
N ALA A 586 -17.88 -11.58 13.68
CA ALA A 586 -17.06 -11.80 14.88
C ALA A 586 -15.61 -12.17 14.54
N ALA A 587 -15.42 -12.86 13.40
CA ALA A 587 -14.11 -13.12 12.84
C ALA A 587 -14.16 -13.13 11.32
N ALA A 588 -12.99 -12.94 10.71
CA ALA A 588 -12.73 -13.14 9.29
C ALA A 588 -11.49 -14.01 9.12
N VAL A 589 -11.62 -15.06 8.32
CA VAL A 589 -10.53 -15.97 7.97
C VAL A 589 -10.38 -15.99 6.46
N PHE A 590 -9.20 -15.68 5.95
CA PHE A 590 -9.01 -15.68 4.53
C PHE A 590 -7.62 -16.15 4.12
N VAL A 591 -7.57 -16.74 2.91
CA VAL A 591 -6.34 -17.13 2.24
C VAL A 591 -6.28 -16.40 0.90
N ARG A 592 -5.17 -15.74 0.64
CA ARG A 592 -4.94 -15.01 -0.60
C ARG A 592 -3.50 -15.09 -1.08
N ASN A 593 -3.32 -15.01 -2.37
CA ASN A 593 -2.02 -14.84 -3.00
C ASN A 593 -1.51 -13.41 -2.80
N SER A 594 -0.22 -13.26 -2.52
CA SER A 594 0.41 -11.93 -2.60
C SER A 594 0.48 -11.47 -4.05
N GLY A 595 0.11 -10.21 -4.27
CA GLY A 595 0.28 -9.59 -5.58
C GLY A 595 1.70 -9.15 -5.87
N THR A 596 2.57 -9.04 -4.85
CA THR A 596 3.91 -8.45 -4.98
C THR A 596 5.05 -9.42 -4.69
N GLU A 597 4.79 -10.54 -4.03
CA GLU A 597 5.78 -11.53 -3.65
C GLU A 597 5.32 -12.94 -4.07
N ASP A 598 6.25 -13.86 -4.18
CA ASP A 598 5.96 -15.28 -4.44
C ASP A 598 5.53 -15.97 -3.14
N LYS A 599 4.37 -15.54 -2.63
CA LYS A 599 3.77 -16.07 -1.40
C LYS A 599 2.25 -16.05 -1.47
N MET A 600 1.65 -16.87 -0.62
CA MET A 600 0.28 -16.75 -0.13
C MET A 600 0.31 -16.55 1.39
N ALA A 601 -0.81 -16.17 1.99
CA ALA A 601 -0.90 -16.13 3.44
C ALA A 601 -2.30 -16.50 3.93
N LEU A 602 -2.33 -17.13 5.13
CA LEU A 602 -3.52 -17.31 5.94
C LEU A 602 -3.63 -16.11 6.87
N TYR A 603 -4.74 -15.41 6.80
CA TYR A 603 -5.07 -14.28 7.65
C TYR A 603 -6.21 -14.64 8.59
N LEU A 604 -6.02 -14.35 9.86
CA LEU A 604 -6.96 -14.57 10.94
C LEU A 604 -7.23 -13.24 11.62
N ARG A 605 -8.45 -12.78 11.58
CA ARG A 605 -8.93 -11.55 12.20
C ARG A 605 -10.14 -11.88 13.06
N GLY A 606 -10.26 -11.32 14.24
CA GLY A 606 -11.43 -11.55 15.08
C GLY A 606 -11.37 -10.84 16.42
N SER A 607 -12.40 -10.99 17.23
CA SER A 607 -12.41 -10.48 18.60
C SER A 607 -11.40 -11.21 19.49
N LYS A 608 -10.98 -10.60 20.60
CA LYS A 608 -10.04 -11.22 21.55
C LYS A 608 -10.57 -12.52 22.16
N GLU A 609 -11.86 -12.60 22.34
CA GLU A 609 -12.55 -13.77 22.88
C GLU A 609 -12.37 -15.00 21.99
N LEU A 610 -12.26 -14.80 20.68
CA LEU A 610 -12.07 -15.86 19.70
C LEU A 610 -10.60 -16.25 19.49
N LYS A 611 -9.65 -15.62 20.18
CA LYS A 611 -8.21 -15.86 20.03
C LYS A 611 -7.85 -17.34 20.06
N VAL A 612 -8.30 -18.07 21.10
CA VAL A 612 -7.99 -19.50 21.28
C VAL A 612 -8.52 -20.34 20.12
N HIS A 613 -9.72 -20.04 19.62
CA HIS A 613 -10.31 -20.71 18.49
C HIS A 613 -9.54 -20.44 17.19
N LEU A 614 -9.16 -19.18 16.96
CA LEU A 614 -8.41 -18.77 15.78
C LEU A 614 -6.97 -19.33 15.80
N GLU A 615 -6.31 -19.39 16.94
CA GLU A 615 -5.00 -20.04 17.09
C GLU A 615 -5.10 -21.55 16.81
N SER A 616 -6.10 -22.23 17.36
CA SER A 616 -6.35 -23.66 17.08
C SER A 616 -6.66 -23.92 15.60
N LEU A 617 -7.36 -22.99 14.95
CA LEU A 617 -7.59 -23.07 13.51
C LEU A 617 -6.27 -22.91 12.73
N ALA A 618 -5.43 -21.95 13.12
CA ALA A 618 -4.13 -21.73 12.50
C ALA A 618 -3.26 -22.99 12.54
N ASP A 619 -3.21 -23.66 13.69
CA ASP A 619 -2.42 -24.88 13.89
C ASP A 619 -2.84 -26.05 12.98
N LYS A 620 -4.07 -26.02 12.48
CA LYS A 620 -4.59 -27.04 11.54
C LYS A 620 -4.45 -26.64 10.08
N ILE A 621 -4.72 -25.37 9.76
CA ILE A 621 -4.75 -24.89 8.38
C ILE A 621 -3.35 -24.57 7.84
N TYR A 622 -2.50 -23.94 8.67
CA TYR A 622 -1.19 -23.50 8.20
C TYR A 622 -0.28 -24.65 7.73
N PRO A 623 -0.17 -25.79 8.44
CA PRO A 623 0.55 -26.96 7.93
C PRO A 623 0.01 -27.49 6.60
N PHE A 624 -1.31 -27.49 6.40
CA PHE A 624 -1.90 -27.88 5.13
C PHE A 624 -1.46 -26.97 3.98
N LEU A 625 -1.44 -25.64 4.20
CA LEU A 625 -0.95 -24.68 3.20
C LEU A 625 0.55 -24.88 2.88
N LEU A 626 1.37 -25.07 3.91
CA LEU A 626 2.81 -25.30 3.74
C LEU A 626 3.12 -26.57 2.94
N LEU A 627 2.28 -27.61 3.05
CA LEU A 627 2.50 -28.90 2.38
C LEU A 627 1.93 -28.94 0.96
N SER A 628 0.76 -28.33 0.77
CA SER A 628 -0.02 -28.54 -0.45
C SER A 628 0.20 -27.47 -1.51
N PHE A 629 0.56 -26.24 -1.10
CA PHE A 629 0.63 -25.08 -2.01
C PHE A 629 2.05 -24.68 -2.44
N LYS A 630 3.09 -25.29 -1.90
CA LYS A 630 4.49 -25.02 -2.32
C LYS A 630 4.69 -25.40 -3.80
N ASN A 631 5.36 -24.51 -4.53
CA ASN A 631 5.82 -24.79 -5.89
C ASN A 631 7.05 -25.72 -5.86
N LYS A 632 6.84 -27.01 -6.03
CA LYS A 632 7.90 -28.04 -5.99
C LYS A 632 9.00 -27.81 -7.05
N ASN A 633 8.72 -27.05 -8.10
CA ASN A 633 9.69 -26.71 -9.14
C ASN A 633 10.48 -25.42 -8.81
N SER A 634 10.11 -24.69 -7.78
CA SER A 634 10.86 -23.49 -7.35
C SER A 634 12.20 -23.88 -6.72
N PRO A 635 13.34 -23.35 -7.22
CA PRO A 635 14.64 -23.54 -6.59
C PRO A 635 14.67 -23.11 -5.12
N MET A 636 13.91 -22.08 -4.76
CA MET A 636 13.83 -21.58 -3.39
C MET A 636 13.05 -22.52 -2.49
N ALA A 637 11.94 -23.10 -2.96
CA ALA A 637 11.19 -24.11 -2.20
C ALA A 637 12.03 -25.39 -1.99
N GLN A 638 12.82 -25.79 -2.99
CA GLN A 638 13.74 -26.93 -2.89
C GLN A 638 14.86 -26.63 -1.89
N ALA A 639 15.41 -25.40 -1.90
CA ALA A 639 16.44 -24.98 -0.95
C ALA A 639 15.90 -24.97 0.49
N GLU A 640 14.68 -24.48 0.71
CA GLU A 640 13.99 -24.51 2.01
C GLU A 640 13.87 -25.96 2.53
N GLN A 641 13.42 -26.88 1.69
CA GLN A 641 13.30 -28.29 2.05
C GLN A 641 14.65 -28.91 2.42
N LEU A 642 15.73 -28.58 1.68
CA LEU A 642 17.08 -29.05 1.99
C LEU A 642 17.60 -28.49 3.32
N VAL A 643 17.30 -27.23 3.65
CA VAL A 643 17.63 -26.65 4.97
C VAL A 643 16.93 -27.44 6.08
N LEU A 644 15.64 -27.73 5.94
CA LEU A 644 14.87 -28.51 6.91
C LEU A 644 15.46 -29.92 7.08
N LEU A 645 15.83 -30.59 5.99
CA LEU A 645 16.47 -31.91 6.02
C LEU A 645 17.80 -31.89 6.77
N ARG A 646 18.63 -30.86 6.57
CA ARG A 646 19.91 -30.72 7.31
C ARG A 646 19.71 -30.44 8.79
N LEU A 647 18.63 -29.77 9.16
CA LEU A 647 18.31 -29.47 10.56
C LEU A 647 17.57 -30.61 11.28
N LYS A 648 17.16 -31.66 10.55
CA LYS A 648 16.42 -32.80 11.10
C LYS A 648 17.15 -33.46 12.27
N ASP A 649 18.46 -33.62 12.16
CA ASP A 649 19.32 -34.35 13.12
C ASP A 649 19.93 -33.44 14.18
N GLY A 650 19.54 -32.18 14.28
CA GLY A 650 20.00 -31.23 15.30
C GLY A 650 20.38 -29.86 14.77
N ALA A 651 20.73 -28.97 15.69
CA ALA A 651 21.12 -27.60 15.38
C ALA A 651 22.42 -27.52 14.57
N LYS A 652 22.50 -26.59 13.62
CA LYS A 652 23.63 -26.39 12.72
C LYS A 652 24.02 -24.92 12.64
N GLN A 653 25.30 -24.64 12.32
CA GLN A 653 25.76 -23.31 11.96
C GLN A 653 25.40 -22.96 10.52
N VAL A 654 25.39 -21.65 10.17
CA VAL A 654 25.05 -21.18 8.82
C VAL A 654 25.90 -21.86 7.74
N ILE A 655 27.19 -22.05 7.99
CA ILE A 655 28.12 -22.69 7.04
C ILE A 655 27.72 -24.14 6.70
N ASP A 656 27.12 -24.84 7.65
CA ASP A 656 26.66 -26.23 7.46
C ASP A 656 25.38 -26.31 6.63
N LEU A 657 24.71 -25.18 6.42
CA LEU A 657 23.44 -25.06 5.69
C LEU A 657 23.62 -24.60 4.25
N SER A 658 24.87 -24.27 3.84
CA SER A 658 25.16 -23.86 2.45
C SER A 658 25.07 -25.02 1.46
N PHE A 659 24.71 -24.72 0.21
CA PHE A 659 24.56 -25.71 -0.86
C PHE A 659 25.22 -25.23 -2.17
N GLU A 660 26.09 -26.04 -2.77
CA GLU A 660 26.73 -25.72 -4.06
C GLU A 660 25.71 -25.59 -5.19
N GLN A 661 24.68 -26.44 -5.21
CA GLN A 661 23.66 -26.46 -6.26
C GLN A 661 22.76 -25.22 -6.27
N PHE A 662 22.76 -24.43 -5.18
CA PHE A 662 21.98 -23.20 -5.03
C PHE A 662 22.87 -21.98 -4.76
N ALA A 663 24.08 -21.95 -5.34
CA ALA A 663 25.08 -20.89 -5.12
C ALA A 663 24.57 -19.46 -5.39
N LYS A 664 23.51 -19.31 -6.20
CA LYS A 664 22.88 -18.01 -6.51
C LYS A 664 21.81 -17.61 -5.49
N ILE A 665 21.44 -18.49 -4.54
CA ILE A 665 20.43 -18.21 -3.51
C ILE A 665 21.09 -17.54 -2.32
N SER A 666 20.55 -16.39 -1.90
CA SER A 666 20.98 -15.78 -0.63
C SER A 666 20.53 -16.63 0.55
N LEU A 667 21.44 -17.41 1.11
CA LEU A 667 21.14 -18.28 2.26
C LEU A 667 20.62 -17.46 3.45
N ASN A 668 21.19 -16.29 3.71
CA ASN A 668 20.76 -15.44 4.82
C ASN A 668 19.30 -14.99 4.66
N ARG A 669 18.89 -14.63 3.44
CA ARG A 669 17.50 -14.28 3.15
C ARG A 669 16.57 -15.48 3.37
N LEU A 670 16.93 -16.64 2.84
CA LEU A 670 16.16 -17.88 3.02
C LEU A 670 15.98 -18.22 4.50
N LEU A 671 17.07 -18.20 5.29
CA LEU A 671 17.00 -18.47 6.73
C LEU A 671 16.15 -17.44 7.49
N HIS A 672 16.23 -16.17 7.10
CA HIS A 672 15.39 -15.12 7.66
C HIS A 672 13.90 -15.36 7.36
N GLU A 673 13.53 -15.67 6.12
CA GLU A 673 12.15 -15.98 5.75
C GLU A 673 11.62 -17.23 6.45
N MET A 674 12.44 -18.28 6.55
CA MET A 674 12.07 -19.51 7.25
C MET A 674 11.90 -19.31 8.76
N SER A 675 12.69 -18.45 9.38
CA SER A 675 12.66 -18.20 10.83
C SER A 675 11.62 -17.16 11.22
N SER A 676 11.78 -15.92 10.74
CA SER A 676 11.00 -14.78 11.20
C SER A 676 9.58 -14.76 10.59
N ARG A 677 9.43 -15.23 9.36
CA ARG A 677 8.16 -15.16 8.62
C ARG A 677 7.37 -16.45 8.62
N GLN A 678 8.00 -17.60 8.36
CA GLN A 678 7.32 -18.90 8.29
C GLN A 678 7.39 -19.72 9.59
N GLN A 679 8.25 -19.34 10.52
CA GLN A 679 8.47 -20.04 11.79
C GLN A 679 8.83 -21.55 11.63
N LEU A 680 9.50 -21.89 10.52
CA LEU A 680 9.93 -23.26 10.24
C LEU A 680 11.21 -23.65 11.01
N ILE A 681 12.06 -22.68 11.27
CA ILE A 681 13.32 -22.81 12.00
C ILE A 681 13.43 -21.70 13.04
N LYS A 682 14.34 -21.88 14.01
CA LYS A 682 14.69 -20.85 14.98
C LYS A 682 16.19 -20.71 15.11
N GLN A 683 16.64 -19.52 15.41
CA GLN A 683 18.04 -19.22 15.69
C GLN A 683 18.28 -19.15 17.21
N GLU A 684 19.33 -19.76 17.67
CA GLU A 684 19.82 -19.66 19.06
C GLU A 684 21.34 -19.42 19.02
N GLY A 685 21.76 -18.17 19.25
CA GLY A 685 23.15 -17.75 19.03
C GLY A 685 23.55 -17.92 17.56
N ASP A 686 24.65 -18.59 17.28
CA ASP A 686 25.17 -18.86 15.95
C ASP A 686 24.60 -20.13 15.30
N THR A 687 23.64 -20.79 15.94
CA THR A 687 23.06 -22.05 15.45
C THR A 687 21.59 -21.94 15.11
N TRP A 688 21.18 -22.76 14.14
CA TRP A 688 19.80 -22.88 13.68
C TRP A 688 19.25 -24.27 14.04
N SER A 689 17.98 -24.32 14.42
CA SER A 689 17.26 -25.56 14.72
C SER A 689 15.87 -25.56 14.12
N ILE A 690 15.34 -26.78 13.85
CA ILE A 690 14.01 -26.95 13.27
C ILE A 690 12.95 -26.78 14.37
N THR A 691 11.86 -26.06 14.05
CA THR A 691 10.68 -25.91 14.92
C THR A 691 9.73 -27.13 14.78
N GLU A 692 8.68 -27.15 15.58
CA GLU A 692 7.62 -28.17 15.43
C GLU A 692 6.90 -28.06 14.08
N THR A 693 6.60 -26.83 13.64
CA THR A 693 6.01 -26.56 12.30
C THR A 693 6.92 -27.07 11.20
N GLY A 694 8.22 -26.81 11.26
CA GLY A 694 9.19 -27.32 10.30
C GLY A 694 9.28 -28.86 10.29
N ARG A 695 9.17 -29.51 11.46
CA ARG A 695 9.15 -31.00 11.56
C ARG A 695 7.90 -31.59 10.91
N ILE A 696 6.74 -30.97 11.08
CA ILE A 696 5.50 -31.40 10.44
C ILE A 696 5.65 -31.34 8.92
N CYS A 697 6.20 -30.26 8.38
CA CYS A 697 6.47 -30.11 6.95
C CYS A 697 7.40 -31.21 6.41
N LEU A 698 8.43 -31.57 7.18
CA LEU A 698 9.38 -32.59 6.77
C LEU A 698 8.80 -34.01 6.78
N THR A 699 8.03 -34.36 7.84
CA THR A 699 7.49 -35.74 8.03
C THR A 699 6.47 -36.12 6.97
N ASN A 700 5.71 -35.15 6.46
CA ASN A 700 4.70 -35.38 5.46
C ASN A 700 5.26 -35.41 4.02
N SER A 701 6.39 -34.71 3.76
CA SER A 701 7.09 -34.82 2.47
C SER A 701 7.70 -36.21 2.25
N GLU A 702 8.15 -36.90 3.32
CA GLU A 702 8.66 -38.29 3.28
C GLU A 702 7.56 -39.36 3.05
N ARG A 703 6.28 -39.00 3.26
CA ARG A 703 5.15 -39.92 3.01
C ARG A 703 4.56 -39.82 1.60
N SER A 704 4.95 -38.78 0.84
CA SER A 704 4.48 -38.53 -0.53
C SER A 704 5.49 -38.96 -1.61
N GLU A 705 6.66 -39.45 -1.23
CA GLU A 705 7.61 -40.24 -2.05
C GLU A 705 7.36 -41.76 -1.82
#